data_565e1f9962e1ae247e42138197c25c70
#
_entry.id   565e1f9962e1ae247e42138197c25c70
#
_cell.length_a   1.000
_cell.length_b   1.000
_cell.length_c   1.000
_cell.angle_alpha   90.00
_cell.angle_beta   90.00
_cell.angle_gamma   90.00
#
_symmetry.space_group_name_H-M   'P 1'
#
loop_
_entity.id
_entity.type
_entity.pdbx_description
1 polymer ?
#
loop_
_entity_poly.entity_id
_entity_poly.type
_entity_poly.pdbx_seq_one_letter_code
_entity_poly.pdbx_strand_id
1 'polypeptide(L)'
;MSTSLDTRRDFLKTASLYASTVALSGCARPQRRRLSSASKERPNILWITCEDTSPFLGCYGDSYAITPNIDKLAGQGIMYTRAFATAPVCAPARSCLITGVYATSTGTQHLRSEVKLPQKIKCFPQYLREAGYYCSNNYKKDYNFVDVDVWDESSHEAHWRKRAPGQPFFSVFNFVSTHQGQINGSDEEFLANYGSKLKPQERHDPAGVSLPPYYPDTPFVRKIWARYYDLMTFMDKQVGDLLGQLEADGLADNTIVFFFSDHGMGIPRFKRTLYDTGLHVPLIIRFPQRYRHLAPHQPGRTTARLISFVDFAPTVLSLAGLSVPSTMQGRAFLGPAKRKGREYIFGASSRVDEAYECSRCVRDGRYKYVRNYMRHVPYIQPSEYPDRAEIMQELRRAVGEDELSPAQRRLWEPVKPAEELYDMVVDPHEMENLAGRSERRRILERLRRVLYRWMLQMRDVGLLPEAEMHIRADGSTPYEMARDPGKFPQRRILAAANTVGEEPKNVPKLIRLLDDSDGAVRYWAVIALTGLGSQGEPAADALAERLEDSSPNVRFAAAGALCKLGRCEDALQVLAEGLEDEREETVLHAAREIQGIGMKARPIVAQIKQAQAKCRLPDGTYRNNNHATFIDWALKYALENCRQ
;
A
#
# COMPACT_ATOMS: atom_id res chain seq x y z
N MET A 1 3.96 71.81 -2.88
CA MET A 1 2.58 72.21 -2.58
C MET A 1 1.96 71.05 -1.84
N SER A 2 2.01 71.10 -0.50
CA SER A 2 1.04 71.66 0.41
C SER A 2 -0.19 70.75 0.45
N THR A 3 -0.50 70.03 1.45
CA THR A 3 -0.84 70.09 2.88
C THR A 3 -2.01 69.13 3.04
N SER A 4 -2.41 68.51 4.09
CA SER A 4 -2.04 68.47 5.48
C SER A 4 -2.78 67.37 6.19
N LEU A 5 -2.20 66.90 7.25
CA LEU A 5 -2.72 66.21 8.41
C LEU A 5 -4.01 66.83 9.03
N ASP A 6 -4.61 65.99 9.85
CA ASP A 6 -5.62 66.26 10.93
C ASP A 6 -7.01 65.65 10.64
N THR A 7 -7.64 64.86 11.50
CA THR A 7 -7.55 64.86 12.97
C THR A 7 -8.25 63.68 13.58
N ARG A 8 -7.51 62.94 14.39
CA ARG A 8 -8.06 62.06 15.45
C ARG A 8 -8.53 62.98 16.62
N ARG A 9 -9.70 63.57 16.57
CA ARG A 9 -10.14 64.35 17.76
C ARG A 9 -11.62 64.73 17.87
N ASP A 10 -12.55 64.01 17.26
CA ASP A 10 -13.97 64.32 17.40
C ASP A 10 -14.91 63.15 17.69
N PHE A 11 -14.45 62.16 18.45
CA PHE A 11 -15.32 61.07 18.89
C PHE A 11 -15.43 60.93 20.43
N LEU A 12 -15.21 61.99 21.16
CA LEU A 12 -15.35 61.95 22.60
C LEU A 12 -16.01 63.26 23.08
N LYS A 13 -17.31 63.44 22.79
CA LYS A 13 -18.19 64.39 23.53
C LYS A 13 -19.63 64.18 23.09
N THR A 14 -20.33 63.26 23.71
CA THR A 14 -21.77 63.30 24.00
C THR A 14 -22.14 62.12 24.89
N ALA A 15 -21.78 62.17 26.11
CA ALA A 15 -22.33 61.36 27.18
C ALA A 15 -22.52 62.27 28.35
N SER A 16 -23.74 62.80 28.56
CA SER A 16 -24.27 63.15 29.88
C SER A 16 -25.67 63.73 29.75
N LEU A 17 -26.49 63.40 30.71
CA LEU A 17 -27.81 63.85 31.09
C LEU A 17 -29.02 63.16 30.41
N TYR A 18 -29.57 62.19 31.09
CA TYR A 18 -30.89 62.31 31.74
C TYR A 18 -31.04 61.18 32.79
N ALA A 19 -31.02 61.55 34.02
CA ALA A 19 -31.38 60.76 35.18
C ALA A 19 -32.82 61.01 35.58
N SER A 20 -33.45 60.00 36.16
CA SER A 20 -34.63 60.04 37.04
C SER A 20 -36.02 60.01 36.39
N THR A 21 -36.64 58.81 36.42
CA THR A 21 -37.92 58.62 37.14
C THR A 21 -38.15 57.17 37.47
N VAL A 22 -38.38 56.85 38.72
CA VAL A 22 -38.70 55.55 39.31
C VAL A 22 -40.17 55.25 39.05
N ALA A 23 -40.46 53.99 38.60
CA ALA A 23 -41.74 53.37 38.89
C ALA A 23 -41.53 51.84 38.98
N LEU A 24 -41.80 51.29 40.11
CA LEU A 24 -41.87 49.87 40.46
C LEU A 24 -42.96 49.13 39.64
N SER A 25 -42.59 48.05 38.97
CA SER A 25 -43.54 47.03 38.60
C SER A 25 -42.79 45.72 38.30
N GLY A 26 -43.06 44.74 39.13
CA GLY A 26 -43.12 43.29 38.76
C GLY A 26 -41.86 42.61 38.26
N CYS A 27 -41.22 41.84 39.15
CA CYS A 27 -40.24 40.79 38.80
C CYS A 27 -40.83 39.75 37.85
N ALA A 28 -40.44 39.80 36.58
CA ALA A 28 -40.41 38.66 35.71
C ALA A 28 -38.97 38.51 35.19
N ARG A 29 -38.19 37.62 35.81
CA ARG A 29 -36.90 37.20 35.28
C ARG A 29 -37.16 36.60 33.89
N PRO A 30 -36.52 37.07 32.82
CA PRO A 30 -36.53 36.33 31.57
C PRO A 30 -35.76 35.02 31.85
N GLN A 31 -36.48 33.89 31.82
CA GLN A 31 -35.86 32.60 31.67
C GLN A 31 -34.97 32.65 30.42
N ARG A 32 -33.65 32.75 30.65
CA ARG A 32 -32.69 32.38 29.61
C ARG A 32 -33.10 30.99 29.16
N ARG A 33 -33.82 30.86 28.02
CA ARG A 33 -33.85 29.67 27.25
C ARG A 33 -32.40 29.26 27.09
N ARG A 34 -31.94 28.28 27.88
CA ARG A 34 -30.82 27.45 27.52
C ARG A 34 -31.24 26.90 26.16
N LEU A 35 -30.71 27.46 25.07
CA LEU A 35 -30.53 26.74 23.85
C LEU A 35 -29.74 25.52 24.28
N SER A 36 -30.42 24.41 24.54
CA SER A 36 -29.81 23.12 24.56
C SER A 36 -29.18 23.01 23.15
N SER A 37 -27.89 23.24 23.05
CA SER A 37 -27.13 22.66 21.98
C SER A 37 -27.39 21.16 22.16
N ALA A 38 -28.38 20.62 21.46
CA ALA A 38 -28.45 19.20 21.22
C ALA A 38 -27.09 18.93 20.57
N SER A 39 -26.16 18.40 21.33
CA SER A 39 -24.92 17.85 20.79
C SER A 39 -25.37 16.92 19.69
N LYS A 40 -25.09 17.25 18.42
CA LYS A 40 -25.40 16.35 17.32
C LYS A 40 -24.75 15.04 17.71
N GLU A 41 -25.56 14.09 18.12
CA GLU A 41 -25.10 12.80 18.57
C GLU A 41 -24.29 12.17 17.44
N ARG A 42 -23.00 11.94 17.71
CA ARG A 42 -22.04 11.44 16.71
C ARG A 42 -22.20 9.93 16.56
N PRO A 43 -22.10 9.37 15.35
CA PRO A 43 -22.14 7.92 15.17
C PRO A 43 -20.93 7.25 15.79
N ASN A 44 -21.12 6.06 16.34
CA ASN A 44 -20.03 5.13 16.47
C ASN A 44 -19.61 4.64 15.08
N ILE A 45 -18.33 4.31 14.92
CA ILE A 45 -17.80 3.79 13.66
C ILE A 45 -17.00 2.53 13.96
N LEU A 46 -17.40 1.44 13.33
CA LEU A 46 -16.72 0.14 13.44
C LEU A 46 -16.10 -0.20 12.07
N TRP A 47 -14.80 -0.45 12.07
CA TRP A 47 -14.10 -1.07 10.96
C TRP A 47 -13.86 -2.54 11.24
N ILE A 48 -14.36 -3.40 10.37
CA ILE A 48 -14.08 -4.82 10.30
C ILE A 48 -13.17 -5.02 9.10
N THR A 49 -11.89 -5.28 9.36
CA THR A 49 -10.92 -5.51 8.29
C THR A 49 -10.52 -6.97 8.25
N CYS A 50 -10.45 -7.55 7.07
CA CYS A 50 -9.80 -8.83 6.85
C CYS A 50 -8.49 -8.62 6.10
N GLU A 51 -7.55 -9.51 6.26
CA GLU A 51 -6.28 -9.47 5.55
C GLU A 51 -6.34 -10.28 4.27
N ASP A 52 -5.56 -9.86 3.27
CA ASP A 52 -5.30 -10.62 2.06
C ASP A 52 -6.58 -11.18 1.41
N THR A 53 -7.63 -10.36 1.22
CA THR A 53 -8.92 -10.84 0.70
C THR A 53 -9.37 -10.04 -0.51
N SER A 54 -9.51 -10.73 -1.64
CA SER A 54 -10.14 -10.22 -2.85
C SER A 54 -11.66 -10.38 -2.78
N PRO A 55 -12.47 -9.79 -3.70
CA PRO A 55 -13.94 -9.87 -3.65
C PRO A 55 -14.51 -11.24 -4.03
N PHE A 56 -13.93 -12.35 -3.57
CA PHE A 56 -14.43 -13.71 -3.73
C PHE A 56 -15.44 -14.04 -2.63
N LEU A 57 -16.57 -13.32 -2.59
CA LEU A 57 -17.63 -13.40 -1.59
C LEU A 57 -18.96 -13.65 -2.26
N GLY A 58 -19.91 -14.32 -1.59
CA GLY A 58 -21.24 -14.61 -2.14
C GLY A 58 -21.95 -13.35 -2.62
N CYS A 59 -21.95 -12.27 -1.83
CA CYS A 59 -22.57 -11.00 -2.21
C CYS A 59 -21.91 -10.31 -3.42
N TYR A 60 -20.65 -10.64 -3.76
CA TYR A 60 -19.97 -10.19 -4.99
C TYR A 60 -20.22 -11.10 -6.20
N GLY A 61 -21.03 -12.14 -6.04
CA GLY A 61 -21.43 -13.05 -7.14
C GLY A 61 -20.59 -14.33 -7.24
N ASP A 62 -19.76 -14.62 -6.26
CA ASP A 62 -19.00 -15.87 -6.19
C ASP A 62 -19.88 -16.97 -5.57
N SER A 63 -20.38 -17.87 -6.41
CA SER A 63 -21.26 -18.98 -5.98
C SER A 63 -20.54 -20.10 -5.23
N TYR A 64 -19.20 -20.15 -5.27
CA TYR A 64 -18.42 -21.13 -4.54
C TYR A 64 -18.14 -20.66 -3.10
N ALA A 65 -18.13 -19.37 -2.84
CA ALA A 65 -17.91 -18.80 -1.51
C ALA A 65 -19.07 -19.09 -0.55
N ILE A 66 -18.76 -19.41 0.71
CA ILE A 66 -19.72 -19.60 1.80
C ILE A 66 -19.52 -18.47 2.81
N THR A 67 -20.24 -17.35 2.63
CA THR A 67 -20.05 -16.11 3.41
C THR A 67 -21.38 -15.50 3.88
N PRO A 68 -22.25 -16.25 4.58
CA PRO A 68 -23.63 -15.84 4.88
C PRO A 68 -23.74 -14.60 5.78
N ASN A 69 -22.77 -14.36 6.69
CA ASN A 69 -22.80 -13.21 7.59
C ASN A 69 -22.41 -11.91 6.86
N ILE A 70 -21.41 -11.98 5.98
CA ILE A 70 -21.00 -10.86 5.14
C ILE A 70 -22.09 -10.56 4.09
N ASP A 71 -22.71 -11.59 3.51
CA ASP A 71 -23.83 -11.45 2.56
C ASP A 71 -25.04 -10.78 3.23
N LYS A 72 -25.35 -11.16 4.48
CA LYS A 72 -26.37 -10.48 5.29
C LYS A 72 -26.01 -9.01 5.53
N LEU A 73 -24.74 -8.73 5.88
CA LEU A 73 -24.27 -7.35 6.06
C LEU A 73 -24.40 -6.54 4.76
N ALA A 74 -24.10 -7.13 3.61
CA ALA A 74 -24.27 -6.49 2.29
C ALA A 74 -25.74 -6.18 1.99
N GLY A 75 -26.66 -7.09 2.31
CA GLY A 75 -28.11 -6.88 2.23
C GLY A 75 -28.61 -5.73 3.10
N GLN A 76 -27.96 -5.47 4.23
CA GLN A 76 -28.26 -4.37 5.15
C GLN A 76 -27.49 -3.08 4.86
N GLY A 77 -26.48 -3.14 4.00
CA GLY A 77 -25.54 -2.07 3.68
C GLY A 77 -25.57 -1.63 2.23
N ILE A 78 -24.54 -0.90 1.86
CA ILE A 78 -24.22 -0.52 0.48
C ILE A 78 -22.93 -1.23 0.08
N MET A 79 -22.96 -1.99 -0.98
CA MET A 79 -21.79 -2.68 -1.52
C MET A 79 -21.12 -1.83 -2.61
N TYR A 80 -19.82 -1.61 -2.47
CA TYR A 80 -19.00 -0.88 -3.46
C TYR A 80 -18.27 -1.89 -4.33
N THR A 81 -18.60 -1.95 -5.61
CA THR A 81 -18.02 -2.91 -6.55
C THR A 81 -16.67 -2.48 -7.11
N ARG A 82 -16.15 -1.28 -6.75
CA ARG A 82 -14.90 -0.71 -7.27
C ARG A 82 -14.12 0.03 -6.19
N ALA A 83 -13.76 -0.69 -5.12
CA ALA A 83 -12.89 -0.19 -4.06
C ALA A 83 -11.48 -0.77 -4.23
N PHE A 84 -10.46 0.09 -4.07
CA PHE A 84 -9.07 -0.28 -4.37
C PHE A 84 -8.10 0.16 -3.28
N ALA A 85 -7.20 -0.75 -2.91
CA ALA A 85 -6.00 -0.44 -2.16
C ALA A 85 -5.07 0.48 -2.98
N THR A 86 -4.19 1.20 -2.30
CA THR A 86 -3.17 2.05 -2.93
C THR A 86 -1.82 1.35 -3.10
N ALA A 87 -1.67 0.19 -2.48
CA ALA A 87 -0.52 -0.71 -2.61
C ALA A 87 -0.99 -2.16 -2.44
N PRO A 88 -0.38 -3.13 -3.14
CA PRO A 88 -0.78 -4.54 -3.08
C PRO A 88 -0.09 -5.29 -1.93
N VAL A 89 0.11 -4.61 -0.78
CA VAL A 89 0.74 -5.18 0.42
C VAL A 89 0.35 -4.39 1.67
N CYS A 90 0.30 -5.07 2.82
CA CYS A 90 -0.31 -4.58 4.07
C CYS A 90 0.19 -3.21 4.50
N ALA A 91 1.49 -3.05 4.82
CA ALA A 91 1.97 -1.88 5.52
C ALA A 91 1.87 -0.57 4.71
N PRO A 92 2.24 -0.48 3.42
CA PRO A 92 1.99 0.70 2.61
C PRO A 92 0.49 1.01 2.42
N ALA A 93 -0.36 -0.01 2.29
CA ALA A 93 -1.81 0.17 2.19
C ALA A 93 -2.38 0.73 3.50
N ARG A 94 -1.99 0.16 4.65
CA ARG A 94 -2.42 0.58 5.99
C ARG A 94 -1.88 1.96 6.38
N SER A 95 -0.65 2.30 5.97
CA SER A 95 -0.10 3.66 6.11
C SER A 95 -0.98 4.70 5.40
N CYS A 96 -1.42 4.39 4.18
CA CYS A 96 -2.33 5.25 3.43
C CYS A 96 -3.72 5.35 4.09
N LEU A 97 -4.28 4.23 4.55
CA LEU A 97 -5.58 4.19 5.25
C LEU A 97 -5.60 5.08 6.48
N ILE A 98 -4.55 4.99 7.32
CA ILE A 98 -4.54 5.66 8.62
C ILE A 98 -4.21 7.16 8.53
N THR A 99 -3.46 7.58 7.49
CA THR A 99 -3.03 8.97 7.31
C THR A 99 -3.89 9.77 6.31
N GLY A 100 -4.56 9.10 5.37
CA GLY A 100 -5.20 9.74 4.23
C GLY A 100 -4.20 10.36 3.24
N VAL A 101 -2.94 9.89 3.26
CA VAL A 101 -1.83 10.34 2.41
C VAL A 101 -1.22 9.13 1.72
N TYR A 102 -0.90 9.23 0.43
CA TYR A 102 -0.24 8.13 -0.29
C TYR A 102 1.11 7.77 0.34
N ALA A 103 1.40 6.49 0.48
CA ALA A 103 2.65 5.99 1.02
C ALA A 103 3.88 6.53 0.28
N THR A 104 3.78 6.68 -1.04
CA THR A 104 4.82 7.27 -1.89
C THR A 104 5.07 8.76 -1.63
N SER A 105 4.16 9.46 -0.95
CA SER A 105 4.35 10.86 -0.54
C SER A 105 5.03 11.00 0.81
N THR A 106 4.90 10.00 1.68
CA THR A 106 5.42 10.00 3.04
C THR A 106 6.73 9.23 3.20
N GLY A 107 7.12 8.44 2.19
CA GLY A 107 8.29 7.55 2.26
C GLY A 107 7.96 6.16 2.82
N THR A 108 6.68 5.87 3.08
CA THR A 108 6.23 4.61 3.70
C THR A 108 5.87 3.51 2.66
N GLN A 109 6.38 3.61 1.43
CA GLN A 109 6.06 2.69 0.34
C GLN A 109 6.84 1.36 0.38
N HIS A 110 7.94 1.28 1.11
CA HIS A 110 8.72 0.05 1.26
C HIS A 110 8.22 -0.72 2.47
N LEU A 111 7.97 -2.02 2.31
CA LEU A 111 7.43 -2.85 3.39
C LEU A 111 8.36 -2.82 4.60
N ARG A 112 7.78 -2.54 5.78
CA ARG A 112 8.47 -2.45 7.08
C ARG A 112 9.59 -1.42 7.14
N SER A 113 9.52 -0.36 6.34
CA SER A 113 10.36 0.82 6.55
C SER A 113 9.93 1.53 7.85
N GLU A 114 10.90 2.14 8.54
CA GLU A 114 10.67 2.91 9.77
C GLU A 114 10.91 4.39 9.52
N VAL A 115 9.97 5.00 8.80
CA VAL A 115 10.06 6.40 8.40
C VAL A 115 9.49 7.30 9.49
N LYS A 116 10.10 8.46 9.73
CA LYS A 116 9.49 9.51 10.55
C LYS A 116 8.46 10.28 9.75
N LEU A 117 7.26 10.47 10.30
CA LEU A 117 6.26 11.36 9.74
C LEU A 117 6.50 12.80 10.22
N PRO A 118 6.24 13.84 9.38
CA PRO A 118 6.29 15.22 9.84
C PRO A 118 5.11 15.50 10.78
N GLN A 119 5.30 16.36 11.78
CA GLN A 119 4.28 16.68 12.80
C GLN A 119 2.91 17.10 12.23
N LYS A 120 2.90 17.70 11.04
CA LYS A 120 1.66 18.13 10.37
C LYS A 120 0.84 16.99 9.78
N ILE A 121 1.38 15.78 9.66
CA ILE A 121 0.65 14.59 9.21
C ILE A 121 0.30 13.75 10.44
N LYS A 122 -0.94 13.88 10.89
CA LYS A 122 -1.51 13.04 11.95
C LYS A 122 -2.28 11.88 11.34
N CYS A 123 -2.31 10.76 12.06
CA CYS A 123 -3.25 9.67 11.81
C CYS A 123 -4.67 10.12 12.13
N PHE A 124 -5.67 9.72 11.33
CA PHE A 124 -7.02 10.25 11.52
C PHE A 124 -7.66 9.89 12.89
N PRO A 125 -7.34 8.76 13.58
CA PRO A 125 -7.87 8.51 14.90
C PRO A 125 -7.42 9.56 15.94
N GLN A 126 -6.27 10.21 15.76
CA GLN A 126 -5.85 11.29 16.66
C GLN A 126 -6.83 12.48 16.62
N TYR A 127 -7.36 12.82 15.43
CA TYR A 127 -8.42 13.86 15.30
C TYR A 127 -9.74 13.40 15.93
N LEU A 128 -10.07 12.10 15.86
CA LEU A 128 -11.25 11.54 16.53
C LEU A 128 -11.11 11.59 18.05
N ARG A 129 -9.95 11.23 18.59
CA ARG A 129 -9.64 11.32 20.04
C ARG A 129 -9.73 12.76 20.52
N GLU A 130 -9.14 13.72 19.80
CA GLU A 130 -9.27 15.16 20.08
C GLU A 130 -10.73 15.63 20.08
N ALA A 131 -11.60 14.96 19.33
CA ALA A 131 -13.04 15.23 19.29
C ALA A 131 -13.85 14.43 20.33
N GLY A 132 -13.19 13.66 21.20
CA GLY A 132 -13.83 12.92 22.31
C GLY A 132 -14.24 11.49 21.97
N TYR A 133 -13.85 10.92 20.84
CA TYR A 133 -14.02 9.50 20.56
C TYR A 133 -13.06 8.65 21.39
N TYR A 134 -13.52 7.47 21.80
CA TYR A 134 -12.64 6.38 22.20
C TYR A 134 -12.20 5.60 20.96
N CYS A 135 -10.90 5.52 20.72
CA CYS A 135 -10.32 4.87 19.54
C CYS A 135 -9.57 3.60 19.92
N SER A 136 -10.03 2.42 19.48
CA SER A 136 -9.41 1.14 19.77
C SER A 136 -9.05 0.36 18.52
N ASN A 137 -7.93 -0.39 18.57
CA ASN A 137 -7.42 -1.21 17.47
C ASN A 137 -7.11 -2.64 17.94
N ASN A 138 -7.84 -3.61 17.46
CA ASN A 138 -7.64 -5.03 17.72
C ASN A 138 -7.14 -5.70 16.42
N TYR A 139 -5.83 -5.89 16.22
CA TYR A 139 -4.71 -5.34 16.96
C TYR A 139 -3.61 -4.85 16.03
N LYS A 140 -3.68 -5.21 14.74
CA LYS A 140 -2.62 -4.95 13.77
C LYS A 140 -2.53 -3.47 13.42
N LYS A 141 -1.34 -2.89 13.56
CA LYS A 141 -0.99 -1.54 13.10
C LYS A 141 -0.37 -1.59 11.70
N ASP A 142 0.86 -2.02 11.62
CA ASP A 142 1.62 -2.23 10.36
C ASP A 142 1.64 -0.97 9.47
N TYR A 143 2.14 0.18 10.00
CA TYR A 143 1.99 1.48 9.32
C TYR A 143 3.25 1.97 8.60
N ASN A 144 4.37 1.25 8.62
CA ASN A 144 5.65 1.64 7.98
C ASN A 144 6.23 2.99 8.45
N PHE A 145 5.88 3.43 9.64
CA PHE A 145 6.49 4.62 10.24
C PHE A 145 6.71 4.40 11.74
N VAL A 146 7.63 5.16 12.29
CA VAL A 146 7.94 5.13 13.73
C VAL A 146 6.65 5.29 14.53
N ASP A 147 6.48 4.43 15.54
CA ASP A 147 5.24 4.36 16.31
C ASP A 147 4.89 5.72 16.93
N VAL A 148 3.64 6.12 16.74
CA VAL A 148 3.07 7.34 17.29
C VAL A 148 1.83 6.98 18.11
N ASP A 149 1.47 7.79 19.09
CA ASP A 149 0.27 7.60 19.91
C ASP A 149 -1.00 7.88 19.09
N VAL A 150 -1.48 6.84 18.42
CA VAL A 150 -2.66 6.90 17.54
C VAL A 150 -3.94 6.51 18.28
N TRP A 151 -3.86 5.54 19.18
CA TRP A 151 -4.99 4.81 19.76
C TRP A 151 -5.08 5.03 21.28
N ASP A 152 -6.29 5.00 21.84
CA ASP A 152 -6.46 4.89 23.29
C ASP A 152 -6.06 3.48 23.76
N GLU A 153 -6.30 2.47 22.92
CA GLU A 153 -5.82 1.10 23.14
C GLU A 153 -5.55 0.39 21.80
N SER A 154 -4.41 -0.32 21.72
CA SER A 154 -4.08 -1.20 20.60
C SER A 154 -3.48 -2.49 21.12
N SER A 155 -4.30 -3.53 21.21
CA SER A 155 -3.97 -4.87 21.74
C SER A 155 -4.96 -5.90 21.22
N HIS A 156 -4.73 -7.17 21.52
CA HIS A 156 -5.70 -8.26 21.26
C HIS A 156 -7.00 -8.13 22.07
N GLU A 157 -6.96 -7.40 23.19
CA GLU A 157 -8.11 -7.15 24.07
C GLU A 157 -8.76 -5.78 23.82
N ALA A 158 -8.24 -5.00 22.85
CA ALA A 158 -8.78 -3.69 22.52
C ALA A 158 -10.23 -3.82 22.02
N HIS A 159 -11.15 -3.08 22.66
CA HIS A 159 -12.57 -3.25 22.42
C HIS A 159 -13.36 -1.97 22.73
N TRP A 160 -14.45 -1.69 22.00
CA TRP A 160 -15.34 -0.54 22.27
C TRP A 160 -15.97 -0.54 23.66
N ARG A 161 -16.06 -1.71 24.33
CA ARG A 161 -16.63 -1.85 25.68
C ARG A 161 -15.84 -1.13 26.76
N LYS A 162 -14.55 -0.81 26.49
CA LYS A 162 -13.68 -0.11 27.45
C LYS A 162 -13.86 1.43 27.44
N ARG A 163 -14.71 1.97 26.55
CA ARG A 163 -15.04 3.37 26.50
C ARG A 163 -15.86 3.85 27.72
N ALA A 164 -15.83 5.13 28.01
CA ALA A 164 -16.72 5.71 29.01
C ALA A 164 -18.21 5.60 28.58
N PRO A 165 -19.16 5.52 29.54
CA PRO A 165 -20.58 5.50 29.22
C PRO A 165 -21.00 6.70 28.33
N GLY A 166 -21.70 6.42 27.23
CA GLY A 166 -22.15 7.45 26.28
C GLY A 166 -21.07 8.04 25.38
N GLN A 167 -19.80 7.65 25.54
CA GLN A 167 -18.72 8.11 24.69
C GLN A 167 -18.83 7.46 23.29
N PRO A 168 -18.77 8.21 22.18
CA PRO A 168 -18.70 7.63 20.85
C PRO A 168 -17.37 6.90 20.66
N PHE A 169 -17.37 5.85 19.85
CA PHE A 169 -16.14 5.11 19.56
C PHE A 169 -15.82 5.01 18.06
N PHE A 170 -14.55 4.86 17.78
CA PHE A 170 -13.99 4.34 16.56
C PHE A 170 -13.20 3.08 16.91
N SER A 171 -13.67 1.91 16.49
CA SER A 171 -13.02 0.64 16.79
C SER A 171 -12.67 -0.09 15.50
N VAL A 172 -11.47 -0.67 15.46
CA VAL A 172 -10.99 -1.51 14.36
C VAL A 172 -10.77 -2.91 14.87
N PHE A 173 -11.30 -3.90 14.13
CA PHE A 173 -11.01 -5.33 14.33
C PHE A 173 -10.37 -5.85 13.05
N ASN A 174 -9.16 -6.40 13.17
CA ASN A 174 -8.37 -6.92 12.07
C ASN A 174 -8.36 -8.44 12.12
N PHE A 175 -9.09 -9.11 11.22
CA PHE A 175 -9.09 -10.56 11.12
C PHE A 175 -7.93 -11.04 10.27
N VAL A 176 -7.04 -11.81 10.87
CA VAL A 176 -5.81 -12.34 10.25
C VAL A 176 -5.96 -13.77 9.74
N SER A 177 -7.16 -14.35 9.86
CA SER A 177 -7.44 -15.73 9.44
C SER A 177 -7.25 -15.97 7.94
N THR A 178 -7.39 -14.95 7.12
CA THR A 178 -7.16 -14.99 5.66
C THR A 178 -5.76 -14.50 5.24
N HIS A 179 -4.89 -14.13 6.20
CA HIS A 179 -3.53 -13.69 5.89
C HIS A 179 -2.71 -14.78 5.20
N GLN A 180 -1.82 -14.39 4.31
CA GLN A 180 -0.92 -15.29 3.54
C GLN A 180 -0.27 -16.38 4.41
N GLY A 181 0.15 -16.06 5.63
CA GLY A 181 0.76 -17.03 6.54
C GLY A 181 -0.14 -18.21 6.88
N GLN A 182 -1.46 -18.04 6.86
CA GLN A 182 -2.43 -19.10 7.15
C GLN A 182 -2.67 -20.01 5.94
N ILE A 183 -2.51 -19.47 4.72
CA ILE A 183 -2.62 -20.25 3.48
C ILE A 183 -1.35 -21.08 3.29
N ASN A 184 -0.21 -20.55 3.70
CA ASN A 184 1.12 -21.14 3.51
C ASN A 184 1.45 -22.26 4.50
N GLY A 185 0.66 -22.46 5.55
CA GLY A 185 0.86 -23.53 6.53
C GLY A 185 0.62 -24.92 5.96
N SER A 186 1.12 -25.96 6.65
CA SER A 186 0.86 -27.35 6.29
C SER A 186 -0.63 -27.72 6.38
N ASP A 187 -1.02 -28.87 5.82
CA ASP A 187 -2.40 -29.38 5.95
C ASP A 187 -2.76 -29.64 7.42
N GLU A 188 -1.80 -30.11 8.23
CA GLU A 188 -2.02 -30.34 9.66
C GLU A 188 -2.24 -29.02 10.41
N GLU A 189 -1.41 -28.01 10.15
CA GLU A 189 -1.57 -26.67 10.76
C GLU A 189 -2.90 -26.02 10.36
N PHE A 190 -3.28 -26.11 9.10
CA PHE A 190 -4.56 -25.61 8.61
C PHE A 190 -5.72 -26.34 9.31
N LEU A 191 -5.69 -27.68 9.39
CA LEU A 191 -6.74 -28.47 10.05
C LEU A 191 -6.82 -28.14 11.54
N ALA A 192 -5.68 -28.06 12.24
CA ALA A 192 -5.64 -27.74 13.66
C ALA A 192 -6.19 -26.34 13.97
N ASN A 193 -5.85 -25.34 13.16
CA ASN A 193 -6.17 -23.95 13.46
C ASN A 193 -7.55 -23.52 12.92
N TYR A 194 -8.00 -24.07 11.79
CA TYR A 194 -9.19 -23.59 11.06
C TYR A 194 -10.12 -24.72 10.60
N GLY A 195 -9.60 -25.71 9.87
CA GLY A 195 -10.41 -26.70 9.19
C GLY A 195 -11.27 -27.55 10.12
N SER A 196 -10.78 -27.93 11.31
CA SER A 196 -11.55 -28.67 12.32
C SER A 196 -12.67 -27.85 12.98
N LYS A 197 -12.63 -26.53 12.84
CA LYS A 197 -13.65 -25.61 13.38
C LYS A 197 -14.78 -25.33 12.39
N LEU A 198 -14.66 -25.83 11.17
CA LEU A 198 -15.71 -25.78 10.15
C LEU A 198 -16.46 -27.11 10.11
N LYS A 199 -17.77 -27.05 9.93
CA LYS A 199 -18.58 -28.25 9.69
C LYS A 199 -18.29 -28.80 8.30
N PRO A 200 -18.52 -30.10 8.03
CA PRO A 200 -18.28 -30.69 6.71
C PRO A 200 -18.93 -29.90 5.55
N GLN A 201 -20.15 -29.39 5.72
CA GLN A 201 -20.87 -28.60 4.72
C GLN A 201 -20.38 -27.15 4.59
N GLU A 202 -19.52 -26.70 5.48
CA GLU A 202 -18.87 -25.38 5.44
C GLU A 202 -17.45 -25.46 4.80
N ARG A 203 -17.02 -26.67 4.44
CA ARG A 203 -15.75 -26.97 3.76
C ARG A 203 -15.95 -26.99 2.25
N HIS A 204 -14.96 -26.54 1.53
CA HIS A 204 -14.99 -26.45 0.06
C HIS A 204 -14.36 -27.68 -0.59
N ASP A 205 -15.04 -28.27 -1.59
CA ASP A 205 -14.51 -29.36 -2.41
C ASP A 205 -13.53 -28.78 -3.46
N PRO A 206 -12.24 -29.18 -3.47
CA PRO A 206 -11.29 -28.73 -4.48
C PRO A 206 -11.76 -28.94 -5.93
N ALA A 207 -12.58 -29.96 -6.21
CA ALA A 207 -13.12 -30.22 -7.55
C ALA A 207 -14.03 -29.09 -8.05
N GLY A 208 -14.70 -28.37 -7.13
CA GLY A 208 -15.61 -27.26 -7.46
C GLY A 208 -14.91 -25.91 -7.72
N VAL A 209 -13.60 -25.82 -7.50
CA VAL A 209 -12.85 -24.56 -7.66
C VAL A 209 -12.81 -24.11 -9.12
N SER A 210 -13.14 -22.86 -9.38
CA SER A 210 -12.90 -22.21 -10.68
C SER A 210 -11.57 -21.43 -10.62
N LEU A 211 -10.53 -21.94 -11.27
CA LEU A 211 -9.22 -21.31 -11.30
C LEU A 211 -9.14 -20.21 -12.37
N PRO A 212 -8.47 -19.07 -12.07
CA PRO A 212 -8.14 -18.08 -13.09
C PRO A 212 -7.18 -18.67 -14.16
N PRO A 213 -7.20 -18.15 -15.41
CA PRO A 213 -6.45 -18.74 -16.53
C PRO A 213 -4.92 -18.70 -16.39
N TYR A 214 -4.42 -17.92 -15.46
CA TYR A 214 -2.98 -17.81 -15.16
C TYR A 214 -2.49 -18.81 -14.09
N TYR A 215 -3.34 -19.72 -13.61
CA TYR A 215 -2.95 -20.83 -12.76
C TYR A 215 -3.00 -22.15 -13.53
N PRO A 216 -2.04 -23.08 -13.34
CA PRO A 216 -2.16 -24.44 -13.85
C PRO A 216 -3.28 -25.16 -13.08
N ASP A 217 -4.10 -25.89 -13.83
CA ASP A 217 -5.21 -26.67 -13.26
C ASP A 217 -4.70 -28.03 -12.79
N THR A 218 -4.19 -28.07 -11.56
CA THR A 218 -3.72 -29.30 -10.90
C THR A 218 -4.52 -29.55 -9.61
N PRO A 219 -4.64 -30.82 -9.17
CA PRO A 219 -5.29 -31.13 -7.89
C PRO A 219 -4.69 -30.36 -6.70
N PHE A 220 -3.38 -30.11 -6.76
CA PHE A 220 -2.66 -29.37 -5.72
C PHE A 220 -3.08 -27.89 -5.69
N VAL A 221 -3.07 -27.21 -6.83
CA VAL A 221 -3.49 -25.81 -6.92
C VAL A 221 -4.96 -25.65 -6.49
N ARG A 222 -5.84 -26.56 -6.93
CA ARG A 222 -7.25 -26.60 -6.51
C ARG A 222 -7.40 -26.74 -5.00
N LYS A 223 -6.58 -27.62 -4.37
CA LYS A 223 -6.55 -27.82 -2.91
C LYS A 223 -6.23 -26.50 -2.18
N ILE A 224 -5.19 -25.77 -2.60
CA ILE A 224 -4.79 -24.52 -1.97
C ILE A 224 -5.88 -23.43 -2.13
N TRP A 225 -6.53 -23.38 -3.30
CA TRP A 225 -7.66 -22.47 -3.51
C TRP A 225 -8.87 -22.82 -2.61
N ALA A 226 -9.23 -24.10 -2.51
CA ALA A 226 -10.31 -24.55 -1.61
C ALA A 226 -9.98 -24.21 -0.15
N ARG A 227 -8.73 -24.39 0.29
CA ARG A 227 -8.24 -23.97 1.62
C ARG A 227 -8.44 -22.46 1.84
N TYR A 228 -8.15 -21.64 0.85
CA TYR A 228 -8.40 -20.20 0.94
C TYR A 228 -9.89 -19.88 1.17
N TYR A 229 -10.80 -20.53 0.45
CA TYR A 229 -12.24 -20.36 0.66
C TYR A 229 -12.69 -20.86 2.05
N ASP A 230 -12.10 -21.92 2.56
CA ASP A 230 -12.33 -22.37 3.95
C ASP A 230 -11.92 -21.30 4.97
N LEU A 231 -10.77 -20.66 4.77
CA LEU A 231 -10.32 -19.54 5.60
C LEU A 231 -11.28 -18.34 5.52
N MET A 232 -11.84 -18.05 4.34
CA MET A 232 -12.85 -17.02 4.18
C MET A 232 -14.16 -17.36 4.91
N THR A 233 -14.61 -18.62 4.87
CA THR A 233 -15.77 -19.08 5.63
C THR A 233 -15.52 -18.95 7.14
N PHE A 234 -14.31 -19.27 7.59
CA PHE A 234 -13.94 -19.07 9.00
C PHE A 234 -13.95 -17.59 9.39
N MET A 235 -13.41 -16.72 8.54
CA MET A 235 -13.42 -15.26 8.74
C MET A 235 -14.87 -14.71 8.75
N ASP A 236 -15.73 -15.21 7.87
CA ASP A 236 -17.16 -14.83 7.86
C ASP A 236 -17.85 -15.12 9.20
N LYS A 237 -17.53 -16.26 9.85
CA LYS A 237 -18.04 -16.56 11.21
C LYS A 237 -17.55 -15.55 12.23
N GLN A 238 -16.26 -15.17 12.18
CA GLN A 238 -15.72 -14.12 13.07
C GLN A 238 -16.43 -12.77 12.86
N VAL A 239 -16.77 -12.42 11.62
CA VAL A 239 -17.57 -11.23 11.31
C VAL A 239 -18.96 -11.33 11.92
N GLY A 240 -19.62 -12.50 11.79
CA GLY A 240 -20.93 -12.76 12.38
C GLY A 240 -20.93 -12.61 13.90
N ASP A 241 -19.93 -13.20 14.56
CA ASP A 241 -19.77 -13.13 16.03
C ASP A 241 -19.57 -11.67 16.50
N LEU A 242 -18.75 -10.89 15.80
CA LEU A 242 -18.50 -9.49 16.14
C LEU A 242 -19.76 -8.60 15.94
N LEU A 243 -20.50 -8.83 14.87
CA LEU A 243 -21.78 -8.14 14.63
C LEU A 243 -22.82 -8.52 15.68
N GLY A 244 -22.87 -9.79 16.09
CA GLY A 244 -23.72 -10.27 17.19
C GLY A 244 -23.38 -9.60 18.53
N GLN A 245 -22.10 -9.40 18.83
CA GLN A 245 -21.66 -8.63 20.02
C GLN A 245 -22.14 -7.18 19.96
N LEU A 246 -22.06 -6.53 18.79
CA LEU A 246 -22.52 -5.15 18.61
C LEU A 246 -24.04 -5.02 18.82
N GLU A 247 -24.81 -6.02 18.38
CA GLU A 247 -26.26 -6.11 18.59
C GLU A 247 -26.59 -6.35 20.08
N ALA A 248 -25.92 -7.31 20.72
CA ALA A 248 -26.10 -7.64 22.14
C ALA A 248 -25.78 -6.47 23.07
N ASP A 249 -24.81 -5.63 22.71
CA ASP A 249 -24.46 -4.41 23.44
C ASP A 249 -25.47 -3.25 23.19
N GLY A 250 -26.50 -3.43 22.35
CA GLY A 250 -27.48 -2.41 22.01
C GLY A 250 -26.92 -1.23 21.18
N LEU A 251 -25.79 -1.45 20.50
CA LEU A 251 -25.06 -0.38 19.79
C LEU A 251 -25.28 -0.40 18.27
N ALA A 252 -25.93 -1.41 17.73
CA ALA A 252 -26.11 -1.60 16.29
C ALA A 252 -26.82 -0.40 15.62
N ASP A 253 -27.81 0.22 16.30
CA ASP A 253 -28.60 1.34 15.81
C ASP A 253 -27.86 2.71 15.88
N ASN A 254 -26.70 2.75 16.51
CA ASN A 254 -25.85 3.94 16.60
C ASN A 254 -24.48 3.78 15.96
N THR A 255 -24.23 2.67 15.22
CA THR A 255 -22.91 2.33 14.68
C THR A 255 -22.95 2.18 13.16
N ILE A 256 -22.12 2.99 12.46
CA ILE A 256 -21.81 2.80 11.04
C ILE A 256 -20.72 1.72 10.96
N VAL A 257 -20.99 0.64 10.21
CA VAL A 257 -20.07 -0.50 10.08
C VAL A 257 -19.46 -0.51 8.68
N PHE A 258 -18.13 -0.58 8.63
CA PHE A 258 -17.36 -0.82 7.41
C PHE A 258 -16.80 -2.24 7.45
N PHE A 259 -16.96 -2.99 6.37
CA PHE A 259 -16.26 -4.25 6.12
C PHE A 259 -15.41 -4.08 4.86
N PHE A 260 -14.11 -4.39 4.94
CA PHE A 260 -13.19 -4.31 3.80
C PHE A 260 -11.91 -5.11 4.06
N SER A 261 -11.13 -5.43 3.00
CA SER A 261 -9.79 -6.00 3.09
C SER A 261 -8.72 -4.91 2.93
N ASP A 262 -7.49 -5.18 3.39
CA ASP A 262 -6.35 -4.26 3.22
C ASP A 262 -5.71 -4.31 1.82
N HIS A 263 -5.76 -5.43 1.13
CA HIS A 263 -5.40 -5.63 -0.28
C HIS A 263 -5.91 -7.00 -0.76
N GLY A 264 -5.51 -7.44 -1.95
CA GLY A 264 -5.93 -8.71 -2.51
C GLY A 264 -5.29 -9.94 -1.87
N MET A 265 -5.79 -11.11 -2.23
CA MET A 265 -5.45 -12.45 -1.72
C MET A 265 -3.93 -12.71 -1.61
N GLY A 266 -3.50 -13.49 -0.61
CA GLY A 266 -2.10 -13.77 -0.27
C GLY A 266 -1.40 -14.84 -1.11
N ILE A 267 -1.72 -14.98 -2.39
CA ILE A 267 -1.11 -15.96 -3.31
C ILE A 267 -0.47 -15.27 -4.52
N PRO A 268 0.32 -16.01 -5.34
CA PRO A 268 0.98 -15.46 -6.53
C PRO A 268 0.03 -14.69 -7.45
N ARG A 269 0.49 -13.61 -8.08
CA ARG A 269 -0.25 -12.68 -8.96
C ARG A 269 -1.31 -11.82 -8.27
N PHE A 270 -1.56 -12.00 -6.98
CA PHE A 270 -2.44 -11.17 -6.15
C PHE A 270 -1.59 -10.21 -5.31
N LYS A 271 -1.29 -10.57 -4.08
CA LYS A 271 -0.38 -9.80 -3.20
C LYS A 271 0.93 -9.49 -3.91
N ARG A 272 1.49 -8.31 -3.73
CA ARG A 272 2.73 -7.77 -4.32
C ARG A 272 2.60 -7.28 -5.76
N THR A 273 1.53 -7.60 -6.50
CA THR A 273 1.37 -7.16 -7.90
C THR A 273 0.31 -6.06 -8.05
N LEU A 274 0.50 -5.17 -9.03
CA LEU A 274 -0.45 -4.08 -9.30
C LEU A 274 -1.65 -4.50 -10.16
N TYR A 275 -1.86 -5.79 -10.39
CA TYR A 275 -3.09 -6.28 -11.03
C TYR A 275 -4.32 -5.96 -10.15
N ASP A 276 -5.52 -5.91 -10.74
CA ASP A 276 -6.74 -5.71 -9.94
C ASP A 276 -6.86 -6.78 -8.87
N THR A 277 -6.36 -8.00 -9.12
CA THR A 277 -6.29 -9.07 -8.13
C THR A 277 -5.53 -8.70 -6.85
N GLY A 278 -4.53 -7.83 -6.94
CA GLY A 278 -3.77 -7.34 -5.77
C GLY A 278 -4.34 -6.05 -5.16
N LEU A 279 -5.11 -5.28 -5.93
CA LEU A 279 -5.59 -3.95 -5.50
C LEU A 279 -7.09 -3.88 -5.24
N HIS A 280 -7.93 -4.66 -5.95
CA HIS A 280 -9.38 -4.64 -5.82
C HIS A 280 -9.81 -5.40 -4.56
N VAL A 281 -10.51 -4.71 -3.66
CA VAL A 281 -10.93 -5.23 -2.37
C VAL A 281 -12.45 -5.15 -2.20
N PRO A 282 -13.07 -6.02 -1.40
CA PRO A 282 -14.45 -5.84 -0.98
C PRO A 282 -14.58 -4.57 -0.13
N LEU A 283 -15.70 -3.88 -0.27
CA LEU A 283 -16.10 -2.77 0.62
C LEU A 283 -17.62 -2.77 0.77
N ILE A 284 -18.09 -2.97 2.01
CA ILE A 284 -19.49 -2.91 2.38
C ILE A 284 -19.63 -1.90 3.53
N ILE A 285 -20.61 -0.99 3.44
CA ILE A 285 -20.86 -0.01 4.51
C ILE A 285 -22.33 -0.09 4.92
N ARG A 286 -22.60 -0.49 6.17
CA ARG A 286 -23.92 -0.50 6.78
C ARG A 286 -24.17 0.81 7.53
N PHE A 287 -25.29 1.46 7.22
CA PHE A 287 -25.78 2.64 7.92
C PHE A 287 -27.03 2.24 8.73
N PRO A 288 -27.04 2.42 10.07
CA PRO A 288 -28.24 2.24 10.83
C PRO A 288 -29.30 3.28 10.45
N GLN A 289 -30.57 3.03 10.74
CA GLN A 289 -31.70 3.90 10.37
C GLN A 289 -31.45 5.37 10.73
N ARG A 290 -30.87 5.63 11.87
CA ARG A 290 -30.56 6.97 12.38
C ARG A 290 -29.62 7.78 11.47
N TYR A 291 -28.65 7.10 10.82
CA TYR A 291 -27.64 7.71 9.94
C TYR A 291 -27.85 7.40 8.47
N ARG A 292 -29.04 6.88 8.08
CA ARG A 292 -29.35 6.52 6.70
C ARG A 292 -29.25 7.71 5.73
N HIS A 293 -29.50 8.93 6.21
CA HIS A 293 -29.34 10.16 5.46
C HIS A 293 -27.91 10.44 4.98
N LEU A 294 -26.89 9.78 5.55
CA LEU A 294 -25.49 9.84 5.13
C LEU A 294 -25.14 8.79 4.06
N ALA A 295 -26.01 7.79 3.85
CA ALA A 295 -25.82 6.75 2.86
C ALA A 295 -26.06 7.26 1.44
N PRO A 296 -25.32 6.78 0.42
CA PRO A 296 -25.54 7.19 -0.97
C PRO A 296 -26.80 6.56 -1.58
N HIS A 297 -27.26 5.43 -1.08
CA HIS A 297 -28.39 4.64 -1.60
C HIS A 297 -29.13 3.92 -0.45
N GLN A 298 -30.26 3.30 -0.78
CA GLN A 298 -30.97 2.41 0.15
C GLN A 298 -30.15 1.12 0.43
N PRO A 299 -30.35 0.47 1.59
CA PRO A 299 -29.72 -0.80 1.90
C PRO A 299 -29.93 -1.86 0.82
N GLY A 300 -28.98 -2.78 0.66
CA GLY A 300 -29.00 -3.83 -0.35
C GLY A 300 -28.67 -3.37 -1.77
N ARG A 301 -28.31 -2.08 -1.95
CA ARG A 301 -27.90 -1.55 -3.26
C ARG A 301 -26.41 -1.60 -3.45
N THR A 302 -25.99 -1.68 -4.71
CA THR A 302 -24.60 -1.61 -5.13
C THR A 302 -24.26 -0.25 -5.72
N THR A 303 -22.98 0.10 -5.72
CA THR A 303 -22.46 1.28 -6.40
C THR A 303 -21.12 0.99 -7.07
N ALA A 304 -20.97 1.41 -8.32
CA ALA A 304 -19.73 1.30 -9.09
C ALA A 304 -18.85 2.55 -8.98
N ARG A 305 -19.05 3.37 -7.95
CA ARG A 305 -18.20 4.53 -7.68
C ARG A 305 -16.78 4.06 -7.39
N LEU A 306 -15.78 4.67 -8.04
CA LEU A 306 -14.37 4.42 -7.75
C LEU A 306 -14.03 4.95 -6.36
N ILE A 307 -13.54 4.07 -5.49
CA ILE A 307 -13.06 4.37 -4.14
C ILE A 307 -11.60 3.96 -4.03
N SER A 308 -10.80 4.78 -3.40
CA SER A 308 -9.39 4.49 -3.10
C SER A 308 -9.14 4.62 -1.60
N PHE A 309 -8.23 3.84 -1.06
CA PHE A 309 -7.91 3.85 0.38
C PHE A 309 -7.53 5.22 0.93
N VAL A 310 -6.90 6.05 0.14
CA VAL A 310 -6.60 7.44 0.54
C VAL A 310 -7.85 8.24 0.91
N ASP A 311 -9.05 7.79 0.49
CA ASP A 311 -10.34 8.41 0.75
C ASP A 311 -10.99 8.00 2.07
N PHE A 312 -10.48 6.96 2.75
CA PHE A 312 -11.10 6.42 3.96
C PHE A 312 -10.96 7.38 5.16
N ALA A 313 -9.76 7.83 5.47
CA ALA A 313 -9.51 8.77 6.55
C ALA A 313 -10.38 10.05 6.45
N PRO A 314 -10.38 10.80 5.33
CA PRO A 314 -11.24 11.97 5.20
C PRO A 314 -12.73 11.64 5.25
N THR A 315 -13.14 10.41 4.85
CA THR A 315 -14.53 9.98 4.92
C THR A 315 -14.97 9.71 6.36
N VAL A 316 -14.14 9.05 7.15
CA VAL A 316 -14.42 8.83 8.58
C VAL A 316 -14.54 10.15 9.33
N LEU A 317 -13.61 11.08 9.12
CA LEU A 317 -13.69 12.41 9.72
C LEU A 317 -14.98 13.14 9.30
N SER A 318 -15.34 13.07 8.02
CA SER A 318 -16.59 13.66 7.52
C SER A 318 -17.83 13.04 8.16
N LEU A 319 -17.89 11.70 8.33
CA LEU A 319 -19.00 11.01 9.00
C LEU A 319 -19.09 11.39 10.49
N ALA A 320 -17.95 11.59 11.14
CA ALA A 320 -17.87 12.09 12.51
C ALA A 320 -18.24 13.60 12.65
N GLY A 321 -18.52 14.28 11.54
CA GLY A 321 -18.82 15.72 11.52
C GLY A 321 -17.61 16.61 11.74
N LEU A 322 -16.40 16.10 11.48
CA LEU A 322 -15.13 16.81 11.63
C LEU A 322 -14.63 17.38 10.30
N SER A 323 -13.83 18.45 10.40
CA SER A 323 -13.17 19.03 9.23
C SER A 323 -12.08 18.08 8.71
N VAL A 324 -11.96 17.99 7.39
CA VAL A 324 -10.90 17.21 6.74
C VAL A 324 -9.63 18.08 6.64
N PRO A 325 -8.51 17.65 7.23
CA PRO A 325 -7.24 18.37 7.15
C PRO A 325 -6.74 18.53 5.70
N SER A 326 -6.17 19.69 5.38
CA SER A 326 -5.63 19.99 4.05
C SER A 326 -4.40 19.16 3.69
N THR A 327 -3.75 18.54 4.67
CA THR A 327 -2.65 17.61 4.48
C THR A 327 -3.08 16.26 3.90
N MET A 328 -4.36 15.88 4.06
CA MET A 328 -4.90 14.66 3.47
C MET A 328 -5.04 14.80 1.95
N GLN A 329 -4.57 13.80 1.21
CA GLN A 329 -4.64 13.74 -0.25
C GLN A 329 -5.91 13.07 -0.75
N GLY A 330 -6.63 12.39 0.16
CA GLY A 330 -7.91 11.76 -0.09
C GLY A 330 -9.09 12.74 -0.19
N ARG A 331 -10.23 12.22 -0.62
CA ARG A 331 -11.51 12.96 -0.75
C ARG A 331 -12.60 12.20 -0.02
N ALA A 332 -13.27 12.84 0.91
CA ALA A 332 -14.43 12.23 1.54
C ALA A 332 -15.47 11.82 0.48
N PHE A 333 -15.90 10.57 0.49
CA PHE A 333 -16.94 10.07 -0.40
C PHE A 333 -18.29 9.94 0.28
N LEU A 334 -18.36 10.15 1.60
CA LEU A 334 -19.56 10.16 2.44
C LEU A 334 -19.52 11.31 3.43
N GLY A 335 -20.67 11.60 4.06
CA GLY A 335 -20.82 12.62 5.06
C GLY A 335 -20.88 14.06 4.51
N PRO A 336 -20.92 15.09 5.39
CA PRO A 336 -21.07 16.49 4.99
C PRO A 336 -19.95 17.04 4.10
N ALA A 337 -18.72 16.54 4.26
CA ALA A 337 -17.57 16.95 3.44
C ALA A 337 -17.42 16.16 2.13
N LYS A 338 -18.44 15.40 1.75
CA LYS A 338 -18.46 14.58 0.51
C LYS A 338 -18.07 15.39 -0.72
N ARG A 339 -17.16 14.84 -1.54
CA ARG A 339 -16.71 15.43 -2.81
C ARG A 339 -17.21 14.63 -4.01
N LYS A 340 -17.10 15.22 -5.21
CA LYS A 340 -17.34 14.52 -6.49
C LYS A 340 -16.51 13.22 -6.55
N GLY A 341 -17.08 12.18 -7.17
CA GLY A 341 -16.39 10.89 -7.38
C GLY A 341 -15.06 11.04 -8.12
N ARG A 342 -14.17 10.10 -7.89
CA ARG A 342 -12.90 10.00 -8.62
C ARG A 342 -13.15 9.53 -10.05
N GLU A 343 -12.39 10.07 -10.97
CA GLU A 343 -12.28 9.57 -12.33
C GLU A 343 -11.17 8.51 -12.44
N TYR A 344 -10.18 8.60 -11.55
CA TYR A 344 -8.99 7.75 -11.52
C TYR A 344 -8.66 7.30 -10.10
N ILE A 345 -8.17 6.07 -9.97
CA ILE A 345 -7.45 5.58 -8.79
C ILE A 345 -6.00 5.28 -9.19
N PHE A 346 -5.12 5.28 -8.20
CA PHE A 346 -3.68 5.08 -8.38
C PHE A 346 -3.18 4.03 -7.41
N GLY A 347 -2.22 3.22 -7.87
CA GLY A 347 -1.53 2.22 -7.08
C GLY A 347 -0.02 2.30 -7.28
N ALA A 348 0.72 1.88 -6.26
CA ALA A 348 2.16 1.82 -6.26
C ALA A 348 2.63 0.49 -5.65
N SER A 349 3.59 -0.17 -6.30
CA SER A 349 4.39 -1.25 -5.73
C SER A 349 5.84 -0.79 -5.66
N SER A 350 6.46 -1.04 -4.52
CA SER A 350 7.86 -0.73 -4.25
C SER A 350 8.50 -1.96 -3.58
N ARG A 351 9.62 -1.86 -2.84
CA ARG A 351 10.22 -3.02 -2.19
C ARG A 351 9.22 -3.71 -1.25
N VAL A 352 9.09 -5.03 -1.43
CA VAL A 352 8.33 -5.91 -0.53
C VAL A 352 9.25 -7.04 -0.11
N ASP A 353 9.37 -7.24 1.21
CA ASP A 353 10.39 -8.12 1.78
C ASP A 353 11.79 -7.68 1.26
N GLU A 354 12.65 -8.60 0.77
CA GLU A 354 13.91 -8.26 0.11
C GLU A 354 13.78 -7.89 -1.37
N ALA A 355 12.62 -8.16 -2.00
CA ALA A 355 12.43 -7.96 -3.44
C ALA A 355 12.18 -6.50 -3.81
N TYR A 356 13.13 -5.89 -4.54
CA TYR A 356 12.98 -4.54 -5.06
C TYR A 356 12.04 -4.51 -6.27
N GLU A 357 11.10 -3.58 -6.22
CA GLU A 357 10.17 -3.27 -7.30
C GLU A 357 9.97 -1.74 -7.35
N CYS A 358 9.67 -1.23 -8.53
CA CYS A 358 9.19 0.14 -8.72
C CYS A 358 8.19 0.15 -9.87
N SER A 359 6.92 0.00 -9.52
CA SER A 359 5.82 0.05 -10.49
C SER A 359 4.73 0.98 -10.01
N ARG A 360 4.06 1.65 -10.94
CA ARG A 360 2.97 2.59 -10.68
C ARG A 360 1.82 2.30 -11.62
N CYS A 361 0.59 2.41 -11.15
CA CYS A 361 -0.57 2.25 -12.02
C CYS A 361 -1.59 3.38 -11.86
N VAL A 362 -2.39 3.56 -12.91
CA VAL A 362 -3.62 4.35 -12.91
C VAL A 362 -4.73 3.54 -13.55
N ARG A 363 -5.93 3.61 -12.96
CA ARG A 363 -7.13 2.96 -13.46
C ARG A 363 -8.26 3.98 -13.52
N ASP A 364 -8.99 4.01 -14.66
CA ASP A 364 -10.29 4.67 -14.76
C ASP A 364 -11.46 3.66 -14.62
N GLY A 365 -12.63 4.01 -15.08
CA GLY A 365 -13.80 3.12 -15.05
C GLY A 365 -13.65 1.86 -15.92
N ARG A 366 -12.77 1.86 -16.92
CA ARG A 366 -12.63 0.77 -17.90
C ARG A 366 -11.19 0.32 -18.12
N TYR A 367 -10.24 1.26 -18.24
CA TYR A 367 -8.86 0.96 -18.62
C TYR A 367 -7.92 1.10 -17.43
N LYS A 368 -6.90 0.26 -17.41
CA LYS A 368 -5.80 0.30 -16.46
C LYS A 368 -4.48 0.38 -17.21
N TYR A 369 -3.62 1.29 -16.77
CA TYR A 369 -2.27 1.47 -17.26
C TYR A 369 -1.29 1.22 -16.12
N VAL A 370 -0.24 0.43 -16.41
CA VAL A 370 0.87 0.14 -15.48
C VAL A 370 2.17 0.61 -16.12
N ARG A 371 3.01 1.26 -15.35
CA ARG A 371 4.38 1.61 -15.68
C ARG A 371 5.33 0.83 -14.79
N ASN A 372 6.19 -0.02 -15.38
CA ASN A 372 7.22 -0.81 -14.72
C ASN A 372 8.57 -0.14 -14.93
N TYR A 373 9.18 0.33 -13.83
CA TYR A 373 10.48 0.99 -13.86
C TYR A 373 11.64 -0.01 -13.65
N MET A 374 11.39 -1.20 -13.08
CA MET A 374 12.37 -2.26 -12.90
C MET A 374 12.04 -3.44 -13.82
N ARG A 375 12.15 -3.23 -15.14
CA ARG A 375 11.78 -4.24 -16.14
C ARG A 375 12.73 -5.44 -16.19
N HIS A 376 13.94 -5.31 -15.69
CA HIS A 376 15.02 -6.31 -15.72
C HIS A 376 14.89 -7.38 -14.63
N VAL A 377 13.76 -7.40 -13.90
CA VAL A 377 13.42 -8.43 -12.93
C VAL A 377 12.01 -8.97 -13.22
N PRO A 378 11.71 -10.25 -12.96
CA PRO A 378 10.39 -10.84 -13.17
C PRO A 378 9.33 -10.22 -12.24
N TYR A 379 8.04 -10.47 -12.53
CA TYR A 379 6.96 -10.09 -11.60
C TYR A 379 7.05 -10.87 -10.28
N ILE A 380 7.35 -12.17 -10.37
CA ILE A 380 7.55 -13.05 -9.22
C ILE A 380 9.05 -13.29 -9.07
N GLN A 381 9.69 -12.43 -8.30
CA GLN A 381 11.11 -12.56 -7.96
C GLN A 381 11.33 -13.68 -6.92
N PRO A 382 12.51 -14.29 -6.83
CA PRO A 382 12.89 -15.09 -5.67
C PRO A 382 12.80 -14.24 -4.40
N SER A 383 12.01 -14.72 -3.42
CA SER A 383 11.80 -14.02 -2.14
C SER A 383 11.41 -15.04 -1.07
N GLU A 384 12.11 -15.01 0.06
CA GLU A 384 12.05 -16.04 1.09
C GLU A 384 10.64 -16.25 1.65
N TYR A 385 9.93 -15.15 1.98
CA TYR A 385 8.63 -15.31 2.63
C TYR A 385 7.55 -15.95 1.73
N PRO A 386 7.32 -15.49 0.48
CA PRO A 386 6.36 -16.15 -0.39
C PRO A 386 6.84 -17.53 -0.85
N ASP A 387 8.14 -17.77 -1.01
CA ASP A 387 8.68 -19.03 -1.53
C ASP A 387 8.59 -20.19 -0.52
N ARG A 388 8.32 -19.91 0.77
CA ARG A 388 7.97 -20.94 1.75
C ARG A 388 6.61 -21.59 1.49
N ALA A 389 5.74 -20.91 0.74
CA ALA A 389 4.40 -21.41 0.44
C ALA A 389 4.46 -22.61 -0.50
N GLU A 390 3.75 -23.68 -0.15
CA GLU A 390 3.64 -24.87 -1.00
C GLU A 390 3.20 -24.54 -2.43
N ILE A 391 2.26 -23.60 -2.61
CA ILE A 391 1.82 -23.17 -3.95
C ILE A 391 2.95 -22.51 -4.75
N MET A 392 3.83 -21.75 -4.09
CA MET A 392 4.97 -21.14 -4.76
C MET A 392 6.01 -22.18 -5.18
N GLN A 393 6.26 -23.18 -4.32
CA GLN A 393 7.16 -24.29 -4.62
C GLN A 393 6.65 -25.09 -5.82
N GLU A 394 5.36 -25.42 -5.84
CA GLU A 394 4.73 -26.11 -6.97
C GLU A 394 4.81 -25.31 -8.27
N LEU A 395 4.52 -24.00 -8.23
CA LEU A 395 4.61 -23.16 -9.42
C LEU A 395 6.06 -23.01 -9.91
N ARG A 396 7.06 -22.93 -9.00
CA ARG A 396 8.48 -22.90 -9.38
C ARG A 396 8.93 -24.24 -10.00
N ARG A 397 8.45 -25.38 -9.47
CA ARG A 397 8.67 -26.70 -10.08
C ARG A 397 8.11 -26.71 -11.50
N ALA A 398 6.85 -26.33 -11.68
CA ALA A 398 6.18 -26.30 -12.98
C ALA A 398 6.87 -25.37 -14.00
N VAL A 399 7.46 -24.27 -13.54
CA VAL A 399 8.33 -23.40 -14.39
C VAL A 399 9.58 -24.15 -14.83
N GLY A 400 10.27 -24.81 -13.89
CA GLY A 400 11.52 -25.54 -14.16
C GLY A 400 11.33 -26.73 -15.09
N GLU A 401 10.19 -27.41 -15.01
CA GLU A 401 9.83 -28.58 -15.82
C GLU A 401 9.09 -28.24 -17.13
N ASP A 402 8.97 -26.93 -17.45
CA ASP A 402 8.31 -26.43 -18.68
C ASP A 402 6.82 -26.83 -18.81
N GLU A 403 6.13 -27.00 -17.69
CA GLU A 403 4.72 -27.44 -17.64
C GLU A 403 3.72 -26.30 -17.81
N LEU A 404 4.15 -25.02 -17.70
CA LEU A 404 3.28 -23.87 -17.77
C LEU A 404 2.99 -23.43 -19.22
N SER A 405 1.74 -23.10 -19.51
CA SER A 405 1.37 -22.41 -20.73
C SER A 405 2.06 -21.03 -20.82
N PRO A 406 2.18 -20.42 -22.02
CA PRO A 406 2.76 -19.08 -22.17
C PRO A 406 2.08 -18.03 -21.30
N ALA A 407 0.76 -18.13 -21.13
CA ALA A 407 -0.03 -17.22 -20.30
C ALA A 407 0.33 -17.32 -18.80
N GLN A 408 0.54 -18.54 -18.31
CA GLN A 408 0.93 -18.83 -16.93
C GLN A 408 2.40 -18.49 -16.67
N ARG A 409 3.29 -18.73 -17.66
CA ARG A 409 4.72 -18.44 -17.57
C ARG A 409 5.04 -16.94 -17.51
N ARG A 410 4.18 -16.07 -18.04
CA ARG A 410 4.42 -14.63 -18.15
C ARG A 410 4.90 -13.96 -16.86
N LEU A 411 4.48 -14.44 -15.69
CA LEU A 411 4.88 -13.86 -14.40
C LEU A 411 6.32 -14.17 -14.01
N TRP A 412 6.91 -15.17 -14.66
CA TRP A 412 8.25 -15.69 -14.40
C TRP A 412 9.27 -15.25 -15.44
N GLU A 413 8.80 -14.57 -16.51
CA GLU A 413 9.68 -14.04 -17.54
C GLU A 413 10.71 -13.08 -16.93
N PRO A 414 11.99 -13.21 -17.30
CA PRO A 414 13.08 -12.42 -16.70
C PRO A 414 12.96 -10.91 -16.97
N VAL A 415 12.18 -10.52 -17.99
CA VAL A 415 12.00 -9.14 -18.42
C VAL A 415 10.52 -8.81 -18.52
N LYS A 416 10.09 -7.77 -17.82
CA LYS A 416 8.73 -7.22 -17.89
C LYS A 416 8.58 -6.19 -19.02
N PRO A 417 7.36 -6.04 -19.59
CA PRO A 417 7.04 -4.86 -20.39
C PRO A 417 7.23 -3.58 -19.57
N ALA A 418 7.82 -2.53 -20.18
CA ALA A 418 7.93 -1.24 -19.51
C ALA A 418 6.57 -0.58 -19.27
N GLU A 419 5.61 -0.86 -20.16
CA GLU A 419 4.24 -0.34 -20.09
C GLU A 419 3.23 -1.44 -20.35
N GLU A 420 2.13 -1.37 -19.62
CA GLU A 420 1.01 -2.27 -19.79
C GLU A 420 -0.30 -1.47 -19.86
N LEU A 421 -1.21 -1.92 -20.69
CA LEU A 421 -2.56 -1.36 -20.82
C LEU A 421 -3.57 -2.49 -20.90
N TYR A 422 -4.59 -2.44 -20.06
CA TYR A 422 -5.64 -3.46 -20.01
C TYR A 422 -7.03 -2.84 -20.17
N ASP A 423 -7.95 -3.53 -20.85
CA ASP A 423 -9.37 -3.20 -20.89
C ASP A 423 -10.12 -4.08 -19.89
N MET A 424 -10.34 -3.57 -18.70
CA MET A 424 -10.88 -4.30 -17.54
C MET A 424 -12.34 -4.78 -17.73
N VAL A 425 -13.01 -4.39 -18.80
CA VAL A 425 -14.37 -4.86 -19.12
C VAL A 425 -14.32 -6.11 -19.98
N VAL A 426 -13.36 -6.17 -20.91
CA VAL A 426 -13.22 -7.28 -21.86
C VAL A 426 -12.26 -8.34 -21.31
N ASP A 427 -11.24 -7.90 -20.60
CA ASP A 427 -10.17 -8.73 -20.02
C ASP A 427 -10.01 -8.46 -18.52
N PRO A 428 -10.95 -8.94 -17.69
CA PRO A 428 -10.89 -8.74 -16.24
C PRO A 428 -9.72 -9.48 -15.58
N HIS A 429 -9.10 -10.42 -16.28
CA HIS A 429 -7.92 -11.16 -15.81
C HIS A 429 -6.59 -10.51 -16.21
N GLU A 430 -6.60 -9.39 -16.94
CA GLU A 430 -5.41 -8.68 -17.35
C GLU A 430 -4.39 -9.58 -18.09
N MET A 431 -4.89 -10.37 -19.06
CA MET A 431 -4.10 -11.34 -19.82
C MET A 431 -3.51 -10.74 -21.09
N GLU A 432 -4.20 -9.77 -21.73
CA GLU A 432 -3.74 -9.17 -22.98
C GLU A 432 -3.23 -7.74 -22.76
N ASN A 433 -1.91 -7.54 -22.88
CA ASN A 433 -1.32 -6.20 -22.84
C ASN A 433 -1.55 -5.46 -24.16
N LEU A 434 -2.37 -4.42 -24.11
CA LEU A 434 -2.75 -3.58 -25.26
C LEU A 434 -1.77 -2.40 -25.51
N ALA A 435 -0.69 -2.26 -24.73
CA ALA A 435 0.21 -1.10 -24.83
C ALA A 435 0.87 -0.94 -26.19
N GLY A 436 1.12 -2.06 -26.91
CA GLY A 436 1.69 -2.07 -28.27
C GLY A 436 0.66 -1.90 -29.40
N ARG A 437 -0.63 -1.84 -29.09
CA ARG A 437 -1.69 -1.76 -30.11
C ARG A 437 -1.89 -0.31 -30.58
N SER A 438 -1.67 -0.05 -31.86
CA SER A 438 -1.77 1.31 -32.44
C SER A 438 -3.15 1.96 -32.23
N GLU A 439 -4.22 1.18 -32.31
CA GLU A 439 -5.60 1.63 -32.09
C GLU A 439 -5.89 2.03 -30.62
N ARG A 440 -5.05 1.62 -29.68
CA ARG A 440 -5.14 1.97 -28.25
C ARG A 440 -4.21 3.10 -27.83
N ARG A 441 -3.39 3.60 -28.73
CA ARG A 441 -2.35 4.62 -28.46
C ARG A 441 -2.90 5.87 -27.76
N ARG A 442 -4.05 6.39 -28.17
CA ARG A 442 -4.66 7.58 -27.53
C ARG A 442 -5.03 7.33 -26.07
N ILE A 443 -5.51 6.11 -25.74
CA ILE A 443 -5.85 5.71 -24.37
C ILE A 443 -4.57 5.59 -23.55
N LEU A 444 -3.55 4.90 -24.06
CA LEU A 444 -2.24 4.75 -23.44
C LEU A 444 -1.63 6.11 -23.08
N GLU A 445 -1.54 7.02 -24.04
CA GLU A 445 -0.97 8.36 -23.85
C GLU A 445 -1.76 9.21 -22.85
N ARG A 446 -3.09 9.09 -22.83
CA ARG A 446 -3.95 9.76 -21.85
C ARG A 446 -3.64 9.27 -20.44
N LEU A 447 -3.65 7.96 -20.20
CA LEU A 447 -3.42 7.38 -18.88
C LEU A 447 -1.98 7.58 -18.42
N ARG A 448 -0.99 7.50 -19.32
CA ARG A 448 0.42 7.83 -19.05
C ARG A 448 0.54 9.27 -18.53
N ARG A 449 -0.08 10.26 -19.20
CA ARG A 449 -0.06 11.67 -18.74
C ARG A 449 -0.76 11.85 -17.39
N VAL A 450 -1.85 11.13 -17.15
CA VAL A 450 -2.58 11.17 -15.86
C VAL A 450 -1.70 10.62 -14.74
N LEU A 451 -1.05 9.47 -14.94
CA LEU A 451 -0.15 8.86 -13.97
C LEU A 451 1.04 9.77 -13.65
N TYR A 452 1.74 10.31 -14.68
CA TYR A 452 2.88 11.19 -14.47
C TYR A 452 2.52 12.47 -13.74
N ARG A 453 1.35 13.05 -14.05
CA ARG A 453 0.84 14.21 -13.31
C ARG A 453 0.59 13.89 -11.85
N TRP A 454 -0.01 12.73 -11.56
CA TRP A 454 -0.23 12.28 -10.19
C TRP A 454 1.08 12.09 -9.44
N MET A 455 2.08 11.39 -10.02
CA MET A 455 3.39 11.21 -9.40
C MET A 455 4.04 12.55 -9.02
N LEU A 456 3.99 13.53 -9.93
CA LEU A 456 4.53 14.87 -9.69
C LEU A 456 3.75 15.62 -8.60
N GLN A 457 2.42 15.56 -8.62
CA GLN A 457 1.57 16.25 -7.63
C GLN A 457 1.72 15.67 -6.23
N MET A 458 1.84 14.34 -6.13
CA MET A 458 1.99 13.63 -4.86
C MET A 458 3.43 13.66 -4.33
N ARG A 459 4.39 14.15 -5.11
CA ARG A 459 5.81 14.12 -4.74
C ARG A 459 6.28 12.69 -4.45
N ASP A 460 6.10 11.79 -5.42
CA ASP A 460 6.42 10.37 -5.30
C ASP A 460 7.92 10.15 -5.03
N VAL A 461 8.27 9.93 -3.77
CA VAL A 461 9.65 9.68 -3.34
C VAL A 461 10.12 8.25 -3.66
N GLY A 462 9.23 7.35 -4.03
CA GLY A 462 9.59 6.00 -4.47
C GLY A 462 10.30 5.96 -5.83
N LEU A 463 10.58 7.11 -6.44
CA LEU A 463 11.54 7.28 -7.53
C LEU A 463 12.99 7.31 -7.05
N LEU A 464 13.23 7.46 -5.76
CA LEU A 464 14.56 7.31 -5.15
C LEU A 464 14.75 5.85 -4.73
N PRO A 465 15.96 5.28 -4.88
CA PRO A 465 16.33 4.09 -4.13
C PRO A 465 16.11 4.30 -2.63
N GLU A 466 15.77 3.24 -1.89
CA GLU A 466 15.41 3.37 -0.47
C GLU A 466 16.52 4.04 0.35
N ALA A 467 17.76 3.58 0.22
CA ALA A 467 18.89 4.18 0.92
C ALA A 467 19.10 5.67 0.53
N GLU A 468 18.96 6.02 -0.75
CA GLU A 468 19.07 7.40 -1.23
C GLU A 468 17.98 8.30 -0.62
N MET A 469 16.76 7.78 -0.49
CA MET A 469 15.65 8.50 0.16
C MET A 469 15.99 8.83 1.62
N HIS A 470 16.53 7.87 2.38
CA HIS A 470 16.93 8.07 3.76
C HIS A 470 18.12 9.02 3.89
N ILE A 471 19.15 8.89 3.02
CA ILE A 471 20.31 9.79 3.00
C ILE A 471 19.88 11.25 2.76
N ARG A 472 19.00 11.48 1.76
CA ARG A 472 18.53 12.85 1.46
C ARG A 472 17.58 13.42 2.51
N ALA A 473 16.89 12.56 3.25
CA ALA A 473 15.96 12.95 4.30
C ALA A 473 16.64 13.14 5.67
N ASP A 474 17.95 12.94 5.76
CA ASP A 474 18.68 13.06 7.02
C ASP A 474 18.42 14.43 7.68
N GLY A 475 18.16 14.41 9.01
CA GLY A 475 17.76 15.59 9.78
C GLY A 475 16.32 16.09 9.51
N SER A 476 15.53 15.38 8.68
CA SER A 476 14.16 15.75 8.27
C SER A 476 13.29 14.50 8.09
N THR A 477 12.28 14.59 7.23
CA THR A 477 11.42 13.47 6.83
C THR A 477 11.41 13.33 5.31
N PRO A 478 11.16 12.13 4.74
CA PRO A 478 11.02 11.97 3.29
C PRO A 478 9.92 12.88 2.70
N TYR A 479 8.85 13.12 3.46
CA TYR A 479 7.79 14.04 3.06
C TYR A 479 8.28 15.48 2.90
N GLU A 480 9.09 15.97 3.82
CA GLU A 480 9.64 17.34 3.79
C GLU A 480 10.75 17.47 2.77
N MET A 481 11.67 16.50 2.75
CA MET A 481 12.74 16.39 1.75
C MET A 481 12.18 16.47 0.32
N ALA A 482 11.08 15.76 0.02
CA ALA A 482 10.45 15.78 -1.30
C ALA A 482 9.89 17.15 -1.71
N ARG A 483 9.76 18.09 -0.79
CA ARG A 483 9.28 19.46 -1.04
C ARG A 483 10.39 20.48 -1.18
N ASP A 484 11.62 20.04 -0.99
CA ASP A 484 12.83 20.80 -1.28
C ASP A 484 13.33 20.46 -2.71
N PRO A 485 13.24 21.39 -3.68
CA PRO A 485 13.70 21.13 -5.05
C PRO A 485 15.20 20.87 -5.15
N GLY A 486 16.00 21.35 -4.19
CA GLY A 486 17.44 21.10 -4.14
C GLY A 486 17.75 19.66 -3.73
N LYS A 487 16.95 19.08 -2.84
CA LYS A 487 17.09 17.69 -2.39
C LYS A 487 16.37 16.68 -3.29
N PHE A 488 15.28 17.10 -3.95
CA PHE A 488 14.47 16.21 -4.80
C PHE A 488 14.05 16.90 -6.10
N PRO A 489 14.94 16.96 -7.11
CA PRO A 489 14.63 17.48 -8.44
C PRO A 489 13.74 16.51 -9.23
N GLN A 490 12.53 16.29 -8.73
CA GLN A 490 11.62 15.20 -9.12
C GLN A 490 11.39 15.10 -10.64
N ARG A 491 11.27 16.25 -11.34
CA ARG A 491 11.03 16.23 -12.80
C ARG A 491 12.20 15.62 -13.57
N ARG A 492 13.44 15.90 -13.13
CA ARG A 492 14.66 15.32 -13.75
C ARG A 492 14.73 13.82 -13.45
N ILE A 493 14.51 13.43 -12.21
CA ILE A 493 14.53 12.03 -11.78
C ILE A 493 13.46 11.22 -12.52
N LEU A 494 12.21 11.73 -12.60
CA LEU A 494 11.14 11.08 -13.35
C LEU A 494 11.44 11.00 -14.86
N ALA A 495 12.07 12.02 -15.44
CA ALA A 495 12.48 11.99 -16.84
C ALA A 495 13.53 10.89 -17.10
N ALA A 496 14.51 10.74 -16.21
CA ALA A 496 15.49 9.65 -16.26
C ALA A 496 14.82 8.28 -16.08
N ALA A 497 13.97 8.10 -15.06
CA ALA A 497 13.23 6.85 -14.86
C ALA A 497 12.38 6.45 -16.08
N ASN A 498 11.83 7.43 -16.79
CA ASN A 498 11.04 7.18 -18.00
C ASN A 498 11.85 6.68 -19.20
N THR A 499 13.19 6.74 -19.15
CA THR A 499 14.06 6.12 -20.17
C THR A 499 14.10 4.59 -20.07
N VAL A 500 13.66 4.01 -18.97
CA VAL A 500 13.54 2.55 -18.85
C VAL A 500 12.57 2.02 -19.91
N GLY A 501 13.05 1.09 -20.74
CA GLY A 501 12.32 0.51 -21.87
C GLY A 501 12.51 1.27 -23.18
N GLU A 502 13.41 2.25 -23.25
CA GLU A 502 13.87 2.84 -24.50
C GLU A 502 14.61 1.80 -25.37
N GLU A 503 14.66 2.05 -26.67
CA GLU A 503 15.31 1.16 -27.63
C GLU A 503 16.85 1.29 -27.54
N PRO A 504 17.61 0.25 -27.98
CA PRO A 504 19.09 0.23 -27.93
C PRO A 504 19.77 1.42 -28.64
N LYS A 505 19.14 1.96 -29.68
CA LYS A 505 19.64 3.17 -30.35
C LYS A 505 19.82 4.39 -29.45
N ASN A 506 19.19 4.36 -28.25
CA ASN A 506 19.26 5.42 -27.26
C ASN A 506 20.39 5.22 -26.23
N VAL A 507 21.21 4.16 -26.32
CA VAL A 507 22.37 3.94 -25.44
C VAL A 507 23.27 5.19 -25.32
N PRO A 508 23.61 5.94 -26.37
CA PRO A 508 24.42 7.17 -26.25
C PRO A 508 23.75 8.26 -25.38
N LYS A 509 22.41 8.31 -25.35
CA LYS A 509 21.66 9.19 -24.46
C LYS A 509 21.74 8.72 -23.02
N LEU A 510 21.63 7.41 -22.77
CA LEU A 510 21.71 6.83 -21.44
C LEU A 510 23.11 6.99 -20.83
N ILE A 511 24.17 6.84 -21.64
CA ILE A 511 25.56 7.11 -21.23
C ILE A 511 25.70 8.57 -20.74
N ARG A 512 25.17 9.55 -21.46
CA ARG A 512 25.22 10.97 -21.02
C ARG A 512 24.47 11.18 -19.68
N LEU A 513 23.44 10.41 -19.37
CA LEU A 513 22.75 10.51 -18.08
C LEU A 513 23.57 9.93 -16.91
N LEU A 514 24.58 9.08 -17.18
CA LEU A 514 25.52 8.60 -16.16
C LEU A 514 26.40 9.72 -15.59
N ASP A 515 26.53 10.85 -16.28
CA ASP A 515 27.30 12.02 -15.85
C ASP A 515 26.44 13.12 -15.21
N ASP A 516 25.14 12.85 -14.98
CA ASP A 516 24.26 13.83 -14.36
C ASP A 516 24.69 14.13 -12.91
N SER A 517 24.54 15.37 -12.47
CA SER A 517 24.91 15.81 -11.13
C SER A 517 24.09 15.14 -10.01
N ASP A 518 22.88 14.63 -10.30
CA ASP A 518 21.99 13.97 -9.34
C ASP A 518 22.17 12.45 -9.38
N GLY A 519 22.53 11.84 -8.24
CA GLY A 519 22.75 10.40 -8.12
C GLY A 519 21.53 9.54 -8.50
N ALA A 520 20.31 10.02 -8.27
CA ALA A 520 19.12 9.26 -8.67
C ALA A 520 18.88 9.30 -10.18
N VAL A 521 19.32 10.37 -10.88
CA VAL A 521 19.30 10.42 -12.35
C VAL A 521 20.29 9.40 -12.90
N ARG A 522 21.52 9.35 -12.36
CA ARG A 522 22.55 8.36 -12.75
C ARG A 522 22.07 6.93 -12.46
N TYR A 523 21.45 6.71 -11.30
CA TYR A 523 20.86 5.41 -10.94
C TYR A 523 19.86 4.93 -12.00
N TRP A 524 18.90 5.78 -12.40
CA TRP A 524 17.92 5.41 -13.40
C TRP A 524 18.53 5.18 -14.80
N ALA A 525 19.65 5.85 -15.12
CA ALA A 525 20.40 5.56 -16.33
C ALA A 525 21.00 4.15 -16.30
N VAL A 526 21.61 3.74 -15.16
CA VAL A 526 22.11 2.37 -14.96
C VAL A 526 20.97 1.36 -15.08
N ILE A 527 19.82 1.59 -14.43
CA ILE A 527 18.65 0.69 -14.49
C ILE A 527 18.11 0.57 -15.92
N ALA A 528 18.08 1.68 -16.68
CA ALA A 528 17.67 1.65 -18.08
C ALA A 528 18.63 0.82 -18.94
N LEU A 529 19.93 0.97 -18.76
CA LEU A 529 20.97 0.18 -19.44
C LEU A 529 20.89 -1.30 -19.07
N THR A 530 20.71 -1.62 -17.78
CA THR A 530 20.51 -3.01 -17.30
C THR A 530 19.29 -3.66 -17.97
N GLY A 531 18.23 -2.88 -18.17
CA GLY A 531 17.00 -3.34 -18.83
C GLY A 531 17.15 -3.65 -20.33
N LEU A 532 18.26 -3.26 -20.96
CA LEU A 532 18.60 -3.61 -22.35
C LEU A 532 19.30 -4.97 -22.46
N GLY A 533 19.74 -5.56 -21.35
CA GLY A 533 20.50 -6.81 -21.36
C GLY A 533 21.81 -6.69 -22.16
N SER A 534 22.12 -7.68 -23.00
CA SER A 534 23.34 -7.64 -23.86
C SER A 534 23.42 -6.44 -24.80
N GLN A 535 22.29 -5.85 -25.17
CA GLN A 535 22.26 -4.63 -26.01
C GLN A 535 22.76 -3.37 -25.28
N GLY A 536 22.95 -3.44 -23.96
CA GLY A 536 23.59 -2.41 -23.15
C GLY A 536 25.12 -2.49 -23.11
N GLU A 537 25.73 -3.50 -23.73
CA GLU A 537 27.19 -3.73 -23.74
C GLU A 537 27.99 -2.49 -24.19
N PRO A 538 27.57 -1.69 -25.18
CA PRO A 538 28.31 -0.47 -25.57
C PRO A 538 28.46 0.58 -24.45
N ALA A 539 27.73 0.45 -23.34
CA ALA A 539 27.85 1.30 -22.15
C ALA A 539 28.77 0.69 -21.07
N ALA A 540 29.38 -0.47 -21.29
CA ALA A 540 30.10 -1.21 -20.26
C ALA A 540 31.26 -0.41 -19.62
N ASP A 541 32.03 0.36 -20.42
CA ASP A 541 33.10 1.19 -19.88
C ASP A 541 32.55 2.37 -19.06
N ALA A 542 31.50 3.04 -19.53
CA ALA A 542 30.84 4.08 -18.77
C ALA A 542 30.20 3.57 -17.46
N LEU A 543 29.72 2.31 -17.43
CA LEU A 543 29.24 1.66 -16.22
C LEU A 543 30.41 1.33 -15.28
N ALA A 544 31.59 0.94 -15.80
CA ALA A 544 32.78 0.67 -14.98
C ALA A 544 33.25 1.93 -14.23
N GLU A 545 33.21 3.11 -14.86
CA GLU A 545 33.49 4.38 -14.18
C GLU A 545 32.51 4.65 -13.01
N ARG A 546 31.31 4.12 -13.03
CA ARG A 546 30.30 4.29 -11.96
C ARG A 546 30.53 3.36 -10.77
N LEU A 547 31.49 2.46 -10.81
CA LEU A 547 31.92 1.69 -9.63
C LEU A 547 32.51 2.58 -8.53
N GLU A 548 33.02 3.76 -8.89
CA GLU A 548 33.56 4.77 -7.97
C GLU A 548 32.56 5.93 -7.74
N ASP A 549 31.30 5.78 -8.11
CA ASP A 549 30.29 6.83 -7.97
C ASP A 549 30.11 7.27 -6.50
N SER A 550 29.85 8.53 -6.28
CA SER A 550 29.59 9.10 -4.94
C SER A 550 28.34 8.50 -4.28
N SER A 551 27.32 8.08 -5.07
CA SER A 551 26.12 7.40 -4.55
C SER A 551 26.36 5.89 -4.47
N PRO A 552 26.22 5.26 -3.29
CA PRO A 552 26.33 3.82 -3.15
C PRO A 552 25.30 3.06 -4.01
N ASN A 553 24.10 3.63 -4.20
CA ASN A 553 23.06 3.03 -5.01
C ASN A 553 23.47 2.95 -6.50
N VAL A 554 24.21 3.94 -7.00
CA VAL A 554 24.74 3.93 -8.37
C VAL A 554 25.86 2.89 -8.49
N ARG A 555 26.79 2.84 -7.49
CA ARG A 555 27.88 1.84 -7.51
C ARG A 555 27.34 0.42 -7.58
N PHE A 556 26.37 0.07 -6.72
CA PHE A 556 25.86 -1.32 -6.68
C PHE A 556 25.05 -1.68 -7.90
N ALA A 557 24.20 -0.77 -8.39
CA ALA A 557 23.45 -1.00 -9.62
C ALA A 557 24.40 -1.17 -10.82
N ALA A 558 25.48 -0.36 -10.93
CA ALA A 558 26.50 -0.47 -11.96
C ALA A 558 27.25 -1.80 -11.85
N ALA A 559 27.62 -2.22 -10.64
CA ALA A 559 28.28 -3.51 -10.38
C ALA A 559 27.39 -4.68 -10.81
N GLY A 560 26.11 -4.67 -10.43
CA GLY A 560 25.13 -5.67 -10.88
C GLY A 560 24.97 -5.70 -12.40
N ALA A 561 24.91 -4.53 -13.06
CA ALA A 561 24.82 -4.41 -14.51
C ALA A 561 26.06 -4.99 -15.22
N LEU A 562 27.25 -4.64 -14.75
CA LEU A 562 28.53 -5.14 -15.30
C LEU A 562 28.63 -6.66 -15.15
N CYS A 563 28.25 -7.20 -14.01
CA CYS A 563 28.23 -8.64 -13.83
C CYS A 563 27.27 -9.34 -14.81
N LYS A 564 26.09 -8.78 -15.08
CA LYS A 564 25.17 -9.30 -16.09
C LYS A 564 25.77 -9.27 -17.50
N LEU A 565 26.59 -8.26 -17.81
CA LEU A 565 27.34 -8.13 -19.06
C LEU A 565 28.60 -9.02 -19.13
N GLY A 566 28.93 -9.77 -18.07
CA GLY A 566 30.10 -10.67 -18.05
C GLY A 566 31.38 -10.02 -17.50
N ARG A 567 31.34 -8.77 -17.02
CA ARG A 567 32.48 -8.00 -16.47
C ARG A 567 32.37 -7.90 -14.96
N CYS A 568 32.60 -9.03 -14.25
CA CYS A 568 32.40 -9.09 -12.80
C CYS A 568 33.64 -8.78 -11.96
N GLU A 569 34.82 -8.76 -12.50
CA GLU A 569 36.07 -8.78 -11.72
C GLU A 569 36.13 -7.63 -10.70
N ASP A 570 36.08 -6.38 -11.16
CA ASP A 570 36.10 -5.19 -10.30
C ASP A 570 34.76 -4.97 -9.59
N ALA A 571 33.65 -5.39 -10.21
CA ALA A 571 32.31 -5.20 -9.70
C ALA A 571 32.03 -6.00 -8.39
N LEU A 572 32.62 -7.19 -8.24
CA LEU A 572 32.45 -8.03 -7.06
C LEU A 572 33.03 -7.38 -5.80
N GLN A 573 34.17 -6.69 -5.94
CA GLN A 573 34.79 -5.98 -4.79
C GLN A 573 33.84 -4.89 -4.26
N VAL A 574 33.26 -4.10 -5.16
CA VAL A 574 32.31 -3.03 -4.82
C VAL A 574 31.06 -3.58 -4.10
N LEU A 575 30.54 -4.73 -4.55
CA LEU A 575 29.40 -5.38 -3.89
C LEU A 575 29.77 -5.95 -2.51
N ALA A 576 30.99 -6.51 -2.36
CA ALA A 576 31.49 -7.02 -1.09
C ALA A 576 31.68 -5.87 -0.07
N GLU A 577 32.25 -4.75 -0.49
CA GLU A 577 32.36 -3.53 0.33
C GLU A 577 31.00 -3.00 0.75
N GLY A 578 30.00 -3.06 -0.14
CA GLY A 578 28.62 -2.67 0.15
C GLY A 578 27.95 -3.48 1.26
N LEU A 579 28.40 -4.71 1.52
CA LEU A 579 27.91 -5.53 2.64
C LEU A 579 28.42 -5.05 4.02
N GLU A 580 29.42 -4.18 4.06
CA GLU A 580 30.00 -3.60 5.27
C GLU A 580 29.51 -2.17 5.57
N ASP A 581 28.60 -1.63 4.76
CA ASP A 581 28.05 -0.28 4.96
C ASP A 581 27.32 -0.17 6.32
N GLU A 582 27.36 1.01 6.93
CA GLU A 582 26.73 1.27 8.23
C GLU A 582 25.18 1.33 8.14
N ARG A 583 24.66 1.61 6.94
CA ARG A 583 23.20 1.74 6.68
C ARG A 583 22.62 0.44 6.15
N GLU A 584 21.71 -0.14 6.90
CA GLU A 584 21.09 -1.43 6.53
C GLU A 584 20.37 -1.38 5.16
N GLU A 585 19.78 -0.23 4.77
CA GLU A 585 19.16 -0.05 3.46
C GLU A 585 20.19 -0.14 2.33
N THR A 586 21.41 0.33 2.59
CA THR A 586 22.54 0.24 1.65
C THR A 586 23.03 -1.20 1.54
N VAL A 587 23.20 -1.89 2.68
CA VAL A 587 23.58 -3.31 2.73
C VAL A 587 22.54 -4.17 2.01
N LEU A 588 21.24 -3.90 2.21
CA LEU A 588 20.18 -4.64 1.53
C LEU A 588 20.25 -4.46 0.00
N HIS A 589 20.57 -3.26 -0.49
CA HIS A 589 20.76 -3.04 -1.92
C HIS A 589 21.91 -3.88 -2.49
N ALA A 590 23.09 -3.84 -1.84
CA ALA A 590 24.22 -4.68 -2.24
C ALA A 590 23.87 -6.18 -2.22
N ALA A 591 23.22 -6.65 -1.15
CA ALA A 591 22.78 -8.03 -1.01
C ALA A 591 21.82 -8.46 -2.13
N ARG A 592 20.91 -7.59 -2.57
CA ARG A 592 20.00 -7.85 -3.68
C ARG A 592 20.71 -7.93 -5.03
N GLU A 593 21.70 -7.07 -5.30
CA GLU A 593 22.50 -7.17 -6.51
C GLU A 593 23.33 -8.48 -6.50
N ILE A 594 23.90 -8.86 -5.35
CA ILE A 594 24.62 -10.13 -5.17
C ILE A 594 23.69 -11.33 -5.44
N GLN A 595 22.47 -11.32 -4.92
CA GLN A 595 21.47 -12.35 -5.22
C GLN A 595 21.16 -12.39 -6.74
N GLY A 596 21.04 -11.23 -7.38
CA GLY A 596 20.68 -11.08 -8.79
C GLY A 596 21.75 -11.53 -9.79
N ILE A 597 23.02 -11.57 -9.39
CA ILE A 597 24.13 -12.06 -10.23
C ILE A 597 24.38 -13.57 -10.11
N GLY A 598 23.72 -14.23 -9.15
CA GLY A 598 23.73 -15.69 -9.01
C GLY A 598 25.13 -16.28 -8.76
N MET A 599 25.49 -17.35 -9.47
CA MET A 599 26.78 -18.04 -9.32
C MET A 599 28.01 -17.14 -9.49
N LYS A 600 27.88 -16.01 -10.17
CA LYS A 600 28.99 -15.03 -10.34
C LYS A 600 29.46 -14.44 -9.01
N ALA A 601 28.65 -14.53 -7.94
CA ALA A 601 29.01 -14.11 -6.59
C ALA A 601 29.94 -15.09 -5.83
N ARG A 602 30.25 -16.26 -6.42
CA ARG A 602 31.08 -17.31 -5.78
C ARG A 602 32.42 -16.81 -5.20
N PRO A 603 33.16 -15.90 -5.85
CA PRO A 603 34.43 -15.40 -5.29
C PRO A 603 34.29 -14.65 -3.95
N ILE A 604 33.13 -14.08 -3.64
CA ILE A 604 32.88 -13.30 -2.43
C ILE A 604 32.02 -14.05 -1.39
N VAL A 605 31.93 -15.38 -1.46
CA VAL A 605 31.13 -16.20 -0.52
C VAL A 605 31.54 -15.99 0.94
N ALA A 606 32.81 -15.73 1.23
CA ALA A 606 33.28 -15.47 2.60
C ALA A 606 32.63 -14.20 3.17
N GLN A 607 32.63 -13.11 2.39
CA GLN A 607 32.03 -11.84 2.75
C GLN A 607 30.50 -11.96 2.90
N ILE A 608 29.85 -12.72 2.00
CA ILE A 608 28.41 -13.01 2.09
C ILE A 608 28.07 -13.70 3.42
N LYS A 609 28.80 -14.74 3.81
CA LYS A 609 28.59 -15.45 5.08
C LYS A 609 28.82 -14.55 6.29
N GLN A 610 29.86 -13.70 6.26
CA GLN A 610 30.15 -12.75 7.32
C GLN A 610 29.00 -11.74 7.49
N ALA A 611 28.52 -11.15 6.39
CA ALA A 611 27.42 -10.19 6.42
C ALA A 611 26.10 -10.86 6.88
N GLN A 612 25.83 -12.10 6.44
CA GLN A 612 24.67 -12.86 6.88
C GLN A 612 24.70 -13.11 8.39
N ALA A 613 25.87 -13.48 8.95
CA ALA A 613 26.01 -13.70 10.39
C ALA A 613 25.69 -12.43 11.21
N LYS A 614 26.01 -11.24 10.71
CA LYS A 614 25.70 -9.95 11.36
C LYS A 614 24.21 -9.66 11.46
N CYS A 615 23.35 -10.34 10.70
CA CYS A 615 21.89 -10.12 10.74
C CYS A 615 21.24 -10.69 12.00
N ARG A 616 21.95 -11.56 12.74
CA ARG A 616 21.41 -12.27 13.90
C ARG A 616 22.13 -11.91 15.18
N LEU A 617 21.39 -11.98 16.30
CA LEU A 617 21.91 -11.91 17.64
C LEU A 617 22.52 -13.27 18.06
N PRO A 618 23.32 -13.33 19.15
CA PRO A 618 23.92 -14.59 19.64
C PRO A 618 22.91 -15.70 19.97
N ASP A 619 21.67 -15.35 20.28
CA ASP A 619 20.56 -16.29 20.54
C ASP A 619 19.90 -16.82 19.26
N GLY A 620 20.38 -16.40 18.08
CA GLY A 620 19.87 -16.80 16.78
C GLY A 620 18.67 -15.97 16.28
N THR A 621 18.12 -15.07 17.09
CA THR A 621 17.04 -14.17 16.65
C THR A 621 17.58 -13.09 15.72
N TYR A 622 16.70 -12.51 14.87
CA TYR A 622 17.07 -11.38 14.03
C TYR A 622 17.32 -10.13 14.87
N ARG A 623 18.34 -9.35 14.48
CA ARG A 623 18.64 -8.04 15.09
C ARG A 623 17.45 -7.07 14.99
N ASN A 624 16.67 -7.15 13.90
CA ASN A 624 15.39 -6.48 13.74
C ASN A 624 14.52 -7.24 12.72
N ASN A 625 13.21 -6.97 12.70
CA ASN A 625 12.23 -7.61 11.82
C ASN A 625 12.02 -6.85 10.49
N ASN A 626 12.99 -6.04 10.07
CA ASN A 626 12.99 -5.31 8.82
C ASN A 626 14.27 -5.58 8.03
N HIS A 627 15.17 -4.63 7.87
CA HIS A 627 16.33 -4.76 6.99
C HIS A 627 17.24 -5.94 7.34
N ALA A 628 17.55 -6.21 8.63
CA ALA A 628 18.39 -7.35 9.01
C ALA A 628 17.78 -8.70 8.54
N THR A 629 16.47 -8.87 8.70
CA THR A 629 15.75 -10.04 8.19
C THR A 629 15.85 -10.16 6.67
N PHE A 630 15.63 -9.06 5.95
CA PHE A 630 15.63 -9.05 4.49
C PHE A 630 17.03 -9.22 3.89
N ILE A 631 18.07 -8.70 4.55
CA ILE A 631 19.47 -8.93 4.18
C ILE A 631 19.79 -10.43 4.31
N ASP A 632 19.45 -11.05 5.45
CA ASP A 632 19.66 -12.49 5.68
C ASP A 632 18.98 -13.33 4.56
N TRP A 633 17.75 -12.99 4.20
CA TRP A 633 17.01 -13.71 3.15
C TRP A 633 17.65 -13.56 1.77
N ALA A 634 18.05 -12.35 1.38
CA ALA A 634 18.74 -12.11 0.12
C ALA A 634 20.08 -12.87 0.04
N LEU A 635 20.87 -12.83 1.13
CA LEU A 635 22.17 -13.51 1.19
C LEU A 635 22.03 -15.03 1.27
N LYS A 636 20.96 -15.56 1.88
CA LYS A 636 20.64 -17.00 1.85
C LYS A 636 20.51 -17.49 0.41
N TYR A 637 19.68 -16.83 -0.41
CA TYR A 637 19.54 -17.17 -1.84
C TYR A 637 20.86 -17.03 -2.60
N ALA A 638 21.65 -16.01 -2.32
CA ALA A 638 22.96 -15.84 -2.94
C ALA A 638 23.88 -17.03 -2.64
N LEU A 639 23.90 -17.50 -1.40
CA LEU A 639 24.69 -18.66 -0.98
C LEU A 639 24.18 -19.98 -1.60
N GLU A 640 22.87 -20.14 -1.72
CA GLU A 640 22.27 -21.31 -2.38
C GLU A 640 22.65 -21.34 -3.86
N ASN A 641 22.55 -20.22 -4.57
CA ASN A 641 22.99 -20.10 -5.97
C ASN A 641 24.49 -20.39 -6.15
N CYS A 642 25.36 -20.04 -5.19
CA CYS A 642 26.80 -20.31 -5.26
C CYS A 642 27.17 -21.78 -5.01
N ARG A 643 26.26 -22.62 -4.51
CA ARG A 643 26.48 -24.06 -4.27
C ARG A 643 26.17 -24.90 -5.51
N GLN A 644 25.30 -24.43 -6.38
CA GLN A 644 24.98 -25.07 -7.67
C GLN A 644 26.12 -24.89 -8.67
#